data_8c581cbbfcd48c27c080075cb8e5857f
#
_entry.id   8c581cbbfcd48c27c080075cb8e5857f
#
_cell.length_a   1.000
_cell.length_b   1.000
_cell.length_c   1.000
_cell.angle_alpha   90.00
_cell.angle_beta   90.00
_cell.angle_gamma   90.00
#
_symmetry.space_group_name_H-M   'P 1'
#
loop_
_entity.id
_entity.type
_entity.pdbx_description
1 polymer ?
#
loop_
_entity_poly.entity_id
_entity_poly.type
_entity_poly.pdbx_seq_one_letter_code
_entity_poly.pdbx_strand_id
1 'polypeptide(L)'
;MKKIIPLSLLAVSYLVANDLQVDTINVESTVISEVAENAQTSADVAKALSDKVPSIDMNRRSAIANDIYIRGQKRDNIVVEVDGTKVCGACPNRMDPPTSHIVANQVDKITVIEGPYDVESFGVLSGGVKIETKKPTKDLQASINLGFGAWNYRKFGATVSGGNDFIRMIATVSDESSDQYKDGNGDTLAEQVDNYGTSLFTSTYHDVPAYKKKSAMAKAYISTFENQELRLSVTANRSDNVLYPNSKMDARYDDSNIYSVEYNIDSINENYKNVNLQYYYSDVDHPMDTMYRQTMNTPNYMTNHLKTTMQGLKLKNSFDVMAHEILIGLDTSKRTWEGQKYMSNASGVVMPASIAVSLTPTKTENAAIFAKLKKSYADLDVEIGARYDSTKITPEDTALQSNDYTALSANIMTTYNINKENKVFLGIGQASRVPDARELYMGMHATNNLDQVTNQEVDLGYETDNQYFKLKAKTFYSMLDNYIYYQDGLASSNFKNIDATVYGVELSASVYATDTITIDMGASYKVGEKDQALTGQTDKDLADIAPLRGNIGVNYEYRNNSMATLELQASDRWDKFDEDNGEQEIAGWAVVNAKIKHAVNKKFDLTLGMNNIFDVTYAVNNTYKDLTLLTGGTTGDVMLLNEPGRYFYTNLDFKF
;
A
#
# COMPACT_ATOMS: atom_id res chain seq x y z
N MET A 1 19.86 52.00 13.73
CA MET A 1 18.58 51.61 14.35
C MET A 1 18.14 50.35 13.62
N LYS A 2 18.42 49.20 14.20
CA LYS A 2 18.04 47.89 13.66
C LYS A 2 16.60 47.62 14.09
N LYS A 3 15.68 47.51 13.15
CA LYS A 3 14.33 47.01 13.40
C LYS A 3 14.37 45.49 13.32
N ILE A 4 14.24 44.84 14.45
CA ILE A 4 13.97 43.44 14.59
C ILE A 4 12.49 43.25 14.29
N ILE A 5 12.16 42.53 13.23
CA ILE A 5 10.82 42.02 12.92
C ILE A 5 10.73 40.68 13.62
N PRO A 6 9.75 40.42 14.50
CA PRO A 6 9.61 39.13 15.10
C PRO A 6 9.04 38.15 14.06
N LEU A 7 9.78 37.08 13.78
CA LEU A 7 9.31 35.88 13.09
C LEU A 7 8.19 35.31 13.94
N SER A 8 6.96 35.51 13.54
CA SER A 8 5.83 34.76 14.10
C SER A 8 5.86 33.36 13.54
N LEU A 9 6.58 32.45 14.20
CA LEU A 9 6.30 31.03 14.13
C LEU A 9 4.82 30.89 14.51
N LEU A 10 3.98 30.55 13.53
CA LEU A 10 2.72 29.87 13.77
C LEU A 10 3.07 28.45 14.19
N ALA A 11 3.50 28.29 15.44
CA ALA A 11 3.28 27.06 16.15
C ALA A 11 1.77 26.92 16.26
N VAL A 12 1.17 26.13 15.38
CA VAL A 12 -0.10 25.49 15.66
C VAL A 12 0.19 24.62 16.85
N SER A 13 -0.08 25.14 18.05
CA SER A 13 -0.07 24.35 19.26
C SER A 13 -1.24 23.37 19.18
N TYR A 14 -0.98 22.22 18.56
CA TYR A 14 -1.71 21.03 18.91
C TYR A 14 -1.36 20.74 20.37
N LEU A 15 -2.29 21.06 21.27
CA LEU A 15 -2.40 20.35 22.53
C LEU A 15 -2.85 18.94 22.18
N VAL A 16 -1.91 18.15 21.70
CA VAL A 16 -2.03 16.72 21.61
C VAL A 16 -2.02 16.24 23.06
N ALA A 17 -3.10 15.62 23.52
CA ALA A 17 -2.96 14.64 24.58
C ALA A 17 -1.80 13.72 24.15
N ASN A 18 -0.78 13.65 24.99
CA ASN A 18 0.41 12.85 24.71
C ASN A 18 -0.01 11.42 24.47
N ASP A 19 -0.21 11.04 23.20
CA ASP A 19 -0.01 9.66 22.79
C ASP A 19 1.49 9.40 22.95
N LEU A 20 1.89 8.91 24.11
CA LEU A 20 3.20 8.34 24.34
C LEU A 20 3.24 6.98 23.61
N GLN A 21 3.05 6.98 22.30
CA GLN A 21 3.70 5.98 21.48
C GLN A 21 5.20 6.28 21.61
N VAL A 22 5.97 5.30 21.98
CA VAL A 22 7.42 5.35 21.80
C VAL A 22 7.60 5.63 20.32
N ASP A 23 7.85 6.90 19.97
CA ASP A 23 8.19 7.29 18.61
C ASP A 23 9.48 6.57 18.28
N THR A 24 9.34 5.48 17.54
CA THR A 24 10.49 4.78 16.98
C THR A 24 11.28 5.79 16.18
N ILE A 25 12.58 5.87 16.39
CA ILE A 25 13.49 6.57 15.47
C ILE A 25 13.47 5.74 14.18
N ASN A 26 12.43 5.89 13.38
CA ASN A 26 12.33 5.22 12.10
C ASN A 26 13.08 6.03 11.05
N VAL A 27 14.40 5.92 11.07
CA VAL A 27 15.24 6.51 10.03
C VAL A 27 14.95 5.85 8.67
N GLU A 28 14.48 4.60 8.68
CA GLU A 28 14.03 3.84 7.50
C GLU A 28 12.53 4.02 7.19
N SER A 29 11.88 5.03 7.71
CA SER A 29 10.48 5.31 7.35
C SER A 29 10.33 6.62 6.60
N THR A 30 9.36 6.64 5.70
CA THR A 30 8.88 7.83 5.02
C THR A 30 7.45 8.12 5.48
N VAL A 31 7.21 9.31 6.02
CA VAL A 31 5.88 9.72 6.48
C VAL A 31 5.25 10.64 5.46
N ILE A 32 4.04 10.30 5.01
CA ILE A 32 3.20 11.12 4.14
C ILE A 32 2.04 11.67 4.96
N SER A 33 2.00 12.96 5.15
CA SER A 33 0.84 13.71 5.61
C SER A 33 0.06 14.26 4.40
N GLU A 34 -1.16 14.75 4.63
CA GLU A 34 -2.00 15.37 3.59
C GLU A 34 -2.32 14.43 2.42
N VAL A 35 -2.51 13.14 2.73
CA VAL A 35 -2.78 12.09 1.72
C VAL A 35 -3.96 12.43 0.82
N ALA A 36 -5.00 13.07 1.36
CA ALA A 36 -6.16 13.52 0.60
C ALA A 36 -5.81 14.55 -0.49
N GLU A 37 -4.79 15.41 -0.27
CA GLU A 37 -4.31 16.36 -1.27
C GLU A 37 -3.50 15.70 -2.39
N ASN A 38 -2.89 14.56 -2.10
CA ASN A 38 -2.12 13.79 -3.07
C ASN A 38 -2.97 12.80 -3.87
N ALA A 39 -4.11 12.35 -3.31
CA ALA A 39 -5.06 11.43 -3.96
C ALA A 39 -6.32 12.14 -4.46
N GLN A 40 -6.19 13.31 -5.10
CA GLN A 40 -7.35 14.12 -5.55
C GLN A 40 -8.09 13.53 -6.74
N THR A 41 -7.45 12.68 -7.51
CA THR A 41 -7.98 12.12 -8.76
C THR A 41 -8.20 10.62 -8.72
N SER A 42 -8.02 9.98 -7.56
CA SER A 42 -8.16 8.54 -7.39
C SER A 42 -8.70 8.20 -6.00
N ALA A 43 -9.56 7.20 -5.94
CA ALA A 43 -9.99 6.58 -4.69
C ALA A 43 -8.88 5.73 -4.05
N ASP A 44 -7.82 5.45 -4.80
CA ASP A 44 -6.74 4.53 -4.45
C ASP A 44 -5.57 5.27 -3.78
N VAL A 45 -5.17 4.84 -2.58
CA VAL A 45 -4.00 5.42 -1.91
C VAL A 45 -2.67 4.96 -2.52
N ALA A 46 -2.65 3.90 -3.34
CA ALA A 46 -1.45 3.41 -4.00
C ALA A 46 -0.80 4.47 -4.90
N LYS A 47 -1.62 5.24 -5.63
CA LYS A 47 -1.13 6.34 -6.46
C LYS A 47 -0.44 7.42 -5.63
N ALA A 48 -1.04 7.83 -4.52
CA ALA A 48 -0.45 8.84 -3.62
C ALA A 48 0.89 8.35 -3.03
N LEU A 49 0.99 7.05 -2.73
CA LEU A 49 2.22 6.43 -2.26
C LEU A 49 3.31 6.45 -3.34
N SER A 50 3.01 5.96 -4.54
CA SER A 50 3.99 5.89 -5.64
C SER A 50 4.44 7.25 -6.14
N ASP A 51 3.59 8.29 -6.05
CA ASP A 51 3.96 9.65 -6.46
C ASP A 51 4.88 10.35 -5.45
N LYS A 52 4.86 9.93 -4.16
CA LYS A 52 5.55 10.65 -3.08
C LYS A 52 6.70 9.88 -2.45
N VAL A 53 6.74 8.56 -2.60
CA VAL A 53 7.79 7.71 -2.01
C VAL A 53 8.60 7.06 -3.12
N PRO A 54 9.87 7.45 -3.30
CA PRO A 54 10.70 6.95 -4.39
C PRO A 54 10.90 5.44 -4.39
N SER A 55 10.88 4.80 -3.21
CA SER A 55 11.02 3.34 -3.05
C SER A 55 9.79 2.54 -3.49
N ILE A 56 8.64 3.24 -3.67
CA ILE A 56 7.36 2.60 -4.02
C ILE A 56 7.10 2.68 -5.52
N ASP A 57 6.89 1.53 -6.13
CA ASP A 57 6.34 1.40 -7.47
C ASP A 57 4.87 1.00 -7.40
N MET A 58 4.08 1.46 -8.35
CA MET A 58 2.68 1.07 -8.48
C MET A 58 2.52 0.04 -9.59
N ASN A 59 1.77 -1.01 -9.30
CA ASN A 59 1.32 -1.97 -10.31
C ASN A 59 -0.10 -1.57 -10.76
N ARG A 60 -0.21 -1.00 -11.94
CA ARG A 60 -1.48 -0.63 -12.57
C ARG A 60 -2.27 -1.88 -12.95
N ARG A 61 -3.41 -2.08 -12.30
CA ARG A 61 -4.32 -3.21 -12.57
C ARG A 61 -5.66 -2.74 -13.14
N SER A 62 -6.05 -1.53 -12.78
CA SER A 62 -7.37 -0.96 -13.03
C SER A 62 -7.33 0.56 -12.89
N ALA A 63 -8.46 1.21 -13.01
CA ALA A 63 -8.63 2.61 -12.63
C ALA A 63 -8.46 2.82 -11.11
N ILE A 64 -8.84 1.82 -10.30
CA ILE A 64 -8.62 1.75 -8.84
C ILE A 64 -8.13 0.35 -8.46
N ALA A 65 -7.84 0.13 -7.17
CA ALA A 65 -7.36 -1.16 -6.64
C ALA A 65 -6.03 -1.59 -7.27
N ASN A 66 -5.09 -0.64 -7.31
CA ASN A 66 -3.73 -0.87 -7.76
C ASN A 66 -2.86 -1.33 -6.60
N ASP A 67 -1.98 -2.30 -6.85
CA ASP A 67 -1.04 -2.80 -5.84
C ASP A 67 0.22 -1.93 -5.79
N ILE A 68 0.98 -2.06 -4.71
CA ILE A 68 2.25 -1.37 -4.52
C ILE A 68 3.38 -2.37 -4.35
N TYR A 69 4.58 -1.97 -4.76
CA TYR A 69 5.82 -2.69 -4.53
C TYR A 69 6.78 -1.79 -3.75
N ILE A 70 7.45 -2.34 -2.76
CA ILE A 70 8.51 -1.66 -2.01
C ILE A 70 9.82 -2.34 -2.36
N ARG A 71 10.77 -1.62 -2.94
CA ARG A 71 12.08 -2.17 -3.36
C ARG A 71 11.95 -3.41 -4.26
N GLY A 72 10.93 -3.45 -5.15
CA GLY A 72 10.62 -4.61 -5.99
C GLY A 72 9.92 -5.77 -5.27
N GLN A 73 9.69 -5.66 -3.96
CA GLN A 73 8.96 -6.68 -3.20
C GLN A 73 7.46 -6.41 -3.20
N LYS A 74 6.68 -7.47 -3.32
CA LYS A 74 5.24 -7.42 -3.56
C LYS A 74 4.44 -8.38 -2.68
N ARG A 75 3.11 -8.25 -2.71
CA ARG A 75 2.16 -9.16 -2.06
C ARG A 75 2.44 -9.30 -0.56
N ASP A 76 2.48 -10.54 -0.09
CA ASP A 76 2.71 -10.86 1.32
C ASP A 76 4.17 -10.67 1.78
N ASN A 77 5.08 -10.21 0.89
CA ASN A 77 6.42 -9.74 1.27
C ASN A 77 6.39 -8.35 1.94
N ILE A 78 5.28 -7.61 1.77
CA ILE A 78 5.01 -6.34 2.43
C ILE A 78 3.71 -6.42 3.22
N VAL A 79 3.63 -5.69 4.33
CA VAL A 79 2.44 -5.67 5.19
C VAL A 79 1.77 -4.30 5.12
N VAL A 80 0.44 -4.29 5.01
CA VAL A 80 -0.37 -3.07 5.11
C VAL A 80 -1.28 -3.17 6.31
N GLU A 81 -1.19 -2.20 7.21
CA GLU A 81 -2.03 -2.09 8.40
C GLU A 81 -2.82 -0.77 8.37
N VAL A 82 -4.08 -0.84 8.79
CA VAL A 82 -4.94 0.33 9.02
C VAL A 82 -5.24 0.42 10.51
N ASP A 83 -4.78 1.45 11.18
CA ASP A 83 -4.87 1.62 12.65
C ASP A 83 -4.43 0.34 13.42
N GLY A 84 -3.30 -0.26 12.99
CA GLY A 84 -2.76 -1.49 13.59
C GLY A 84 -3.50 -2.77 13.21
N THR A 85 -4.58 -2.71 12.43
CA THR A 85 -5.29 -3.86 11.89
C THR A 85 -4.66 -4.31 10.58
N LYS A 86 -4.17 -5.55 10.51
CA LYS A 86 -3.69 -6.13 9.26
C LYS A 86 -4.86 -6.38 8.32
N VAL A 87 -4.78 -5.86 7.09
CA VAL A 87 -5.77 -6.08 6.04
C VAL A 87 -5.18 -7.03 4.99
N CYS A 88 -5.95 -8.07 4.64
CA CYS A 88 -5.54 -9.04 3.62
C CYS A 88 -6.59 -9.04 2.50
N GLY A 89 -6.15 -8.92 1.24
CA GLY A 89 -7.02 -9.11 0.08
C GLY A 89 -7.49 -10.56 -0.04
N ALA A 90 -8.63 -10.77 -0.68
CA ALA A 90 -9.19 -12.09 -0.98
C ALA A 90 -8.74 -12.61 -2.36
N CYS A 91 -8.43 -11.72 -3.31
CA CYS A 91 -8.00 -12.11 -4.65
C CYS A 91 -6.56 -12.67 -4.66
N PRO A 92 -6.34 -13.91 -5.12
CA PRO A 92 -5.01 -14.49 -5.18
C PRO A 92 -4.09 -13.76 -6.18
N ASN A 93 -4.65 -12.98 -7.09
CA ASN A 93 -3.93 -12.19 -8.08
C ASN A 93 -3.83 -10.70 -7.68
N ARG A 94 -4.12 -10.35 -6.41
CA ARG A 94 -3.98 -9.00 -5.85
C ARG A 94 -4.77 -7.94 -6.62
N MET A 95 -6.00 -8.25 -7.00
CA MET A 95 -6.93 -7.30 -7.62
C MET A 95 -7.77 -6.55 -6.58
N ASP A 96 -7.61 -6.87 -5.32
CA ASP A 96 -8.12 -6.19 -4.13
C ASP A 96 -6.97 -5.97 -3.13
N PRO A 97 -5.91 -5.22 -3.50
CA PRO A 97 -4.77 -5.02 -2.60
C PRO A 97 -5.23 -4.30 -1.33
N PRO A 98 -4.55 -4.50 -0.19
CA PRO A 98 -4.93 -3.87 1.08
C PRO A 98 -5.05 -2.34 1.02
N THR A 99 -4.30 -1.69 0.15
CA THR A 99 -4.36 -0.24 -0.12
C THR A 99 -5.68 0.22 -0.73
N SER A 100 -6.46 -0.69 -1.32
CA SER A 100 -7.77 -0.38 -1.88
C SER A 100 -8.91 -0.38 -0.86
N HIS A 101 -8.68 -0.88 0.37
CA HIS A 101 -9.69 -0.96 1.41
C HIS A 101 -9.74 0.27 2.33
N ILE A 102 -9.09 1.35 1.95
CA ILE A 102 -9.13 2.65 2.60
C ILE A 102 -9.17 3.76 1.55
N VAL A 103 -9.90 4.83 1.82
CA VAL A 103 -9.95 5.99 0.93
C VAL A 103 -9.21 7.19 1.54
N ALA A 104 -8.58 7.98 0.70
CA ALA A 104 -7.69 9.05 1.12
C ALA A 104 -8.31 10.08 2.06
N ASN A 105 -9.62 10.37 1.96
CA ASN A 105 -10.29 11.33 2.86
C ASN A 105 -10.43 10.83 4.31
N GLN A 106 -10.22 9.54 4.57
CA GLN A 106 -10.22 8.94 5.90
C GLN A 106 -8.83 8.95 6.54
N VAL A 107 -7.78 9.09 5.73
CA VAL A 107 -6.38 8.98 6.17
C VAL A 107 -5.92 10.29 6.82
N ASP A 108 -5.18 10.17 7.91
CA ASP A 108 -4.43 11.24 8.56
C ASP A 108 -2.98 11.26 8.07
N LYS A 109 -2.28 10.14 8.24
CA LYS A 109 -0.92 9.95 7.74
C LYS A 109 -0.67 8.51 7.31
N ILE A 110 0.34 8.33 6.46
CA ILE A 110 0.86 7.01 6.08
C ILE A 110 2.35 6.98 6.42
N THR A 111 2.77 5.92 7.12
CA THR A 111 4.17 5.63 7.38
C THR A 111 4.58 4.43 6.53
N VAL A 112 5.57 4.62 5.68
CA VAL A 112 6.19 3.56 4.89
C VAL A 112 7.48 3.14 5.58
N ILE A 113 7.59 1.88 5.93
CA ILE A 113 8.79 1.27 6.49
C ILE A 113 9.43 0.48 5.35
N GLU A 114 10.68 0.79 5.04
CA GLU A 114 11.44 0.13 3.98
C GLU A 114 12.45 -0.82 4.63
N GLY A 115 12.44 -2.09 4.18
CA GLY A 115 13.31 -3.14 4.73
C GLY A 115 12.73 -3.89 5.94
N PRO A 116 13.48 -4.86 6.49
CA PRO A 116 13.04 -5.78 7.55
C PRO A 116 13.13 -5.19 8.96
N TYR A 117 12.69 -3.94 9.16
CA TYR A 117 12.88 -3.18 10.39
C TYR A 117 11.64 -3.10 11.29
N ASP A 118 10.50 -3.68 10.91
CA ASP A 118 9.31 -3.76 11.74
C ASP A 118 9.16 -5.12 12.41
N VAL A 119 9.40 -5.18 13.72
CA VAL A 119 9.20 -6.40 14.51
C VAL A 119 7.84 -6.45 15.20
N GLU A 120 7.00 -5.41 15.09
CA GLU A 120 5.68 -5.38 15.72
C GLU A 120 4.61 -6.10 14.90
N SER A 121 4.86 -6.31 13.59
CA SER A 121 3.86 -6.83 12.66
C SER A 121 4.31 -8.16 12.05
N PHE A 122 3.37 -9.13 11.97
CA PHE A 122 3.63 -10.45 11.40
C PHE A 122 3.79 -10.39 9.87
N GLY A 123 4.84 -11.03 9.36
CA GLY A 123 5.06 -11.26 7.92
C GLY A 123 5.70 -10.07 7.19
N VAL A 124 6.28 -9.11 7.88
CA VAL A 124 7.06 -8.03 7.26
C VAL A 124 8.40 -8.60 6.78
N LEU A 125 8.50 -8.93 5.49
CA LEU A 125 9.75 -9.44 4.91
C LEU A 125 10.67 -8.29 4.46
N SER A 126 10.12 -7.33 3.72
CA SER A 126 10.91 -6.27 3.07
C SER A 126 10.30 -4.87 3.24
N GLY A 127 9.35 -4.73 4.13
CA GLY A 127 8.75 -3.45 4.46
C GLY A 127 7.27 -3.50 4.78
N GLY A 128 6.71 -2.35 5.11
CA GLY A 128 5.31 -2.22 5.46
C GLY A 128 4.76 -0.81 5.26
N VAL A 129 3.45 -0.74 5.20
CA VAL A 129 2.69 0.51 5.11
C VAL A 129 1.74 0.58 6.29
N LYS A 130 1.96 1.52 7.21
CA LYS A 130 1.08 1.79 8.34
C LYS A 130 0.22 3.01 8.04
N ILE A 131 -1.07 2.80 7.90
CA ILE A 131 -2.07 3.84 7.61
C ILE A 131 -2.74 4.22 8.92
N GLU A 132 -2.58 5.44 9.35
CA GLU A 132 -3.33 6.01 10.47
C GLU A 132 -4.49 6.82 9.90
N THR A 133 -5.69 6.50 10.36
CA THR A 133 -6.89 7.24 9.96
C THR A 133 -7.18 8.39 10.92
N LYS A 134 -7.95 9.38 10.46
CA LYS A 134 -8.28 10.58 11.22
C LYS A 134 -8.80 10.25 12.62
N LYS A 135 -8.34 11.01 13.61
CA LYS A 135 -8.70 10.85 15.02
C LYS A 135 -9.86 11.77 15.41
N PRO A 136 -10.71 11.36 16.37
CA PRO A 136 -11.76 12.24 16.90
C PRO A 136 -11.19 13.46 17.63
N THR A 137 -11.83 14.62 17.43
CA THR A 137 -11.50 15.89 18.09
C THR A 137 -12.48 16.23 19.21
N LYS A 138 -12.08 17.15 20.15
CA LYS A 138 -13.01 17.69 21.14
C LYS A 138 -13.91 18.75 20.53
N ASP A 139 -13.31 19.66 19.77
CA ASP A 139 -14.04 20.74 19.12
C ASP A 139 -14.83 20.19 17.93
N LEU A 140 -16.02 20.73 17.72
CA LEU A 140 -16.82 20.39 16.56
C LEU A 140 -16.12 20.89 15.29
N GLN A 141 -15.80 19.97 14.42
CA GLN A 141 -15.19 20.20 13.12
C GLN A 141 -15.97 19.43 12.06
N ALA A 142 -16.16 20.05 10.92
CA ALA A 142 -16.75 19.37 9.77
C ALA A 142 -16.02 19.78 8.48
N SER A 143 -15.96 18.87 7.53
CA SER A 143 -15.45 19.16 6.19
C SER A 143 -16.26 18.43 5.12
N ILE A 144 -16.36 19.07 3.95
CA ILE A 144 -16.94 18.49 2.74
C ILE A 144 -15.91 18.65 1.63
N ASN A 145 -15.64 17.56 0.91
CA ASN A 145 -14.80 17.54 -0.27
C ASN A 145 -15.64 17.11 -1.48
N LEU A 146 -15.59 17.90 -2.56
CA LEU A 146 -16.22 17.60 -3.84
C LEU A 146 -15.15 17.56 -4.92
N GLY A 147 -15.11 16.47 -5.70
CA GLY A 147 -14.19 16.29 -6.81
C GLY A 147 -14.94 16.06 -8.12
N PHE A 148 -14.43 16.64 -9.20
CA PHE A 148 -14.91 16.44 -10.57
C PHE A 148 -13.72 16.33 -11.51
N GLY A 149 -13.81 15.49 -12.52
CA GLY A 149 -12.70 15.32 -13.47
C GLY A 149 -13.15 14.77 -14.82
N ALA A 150 -12.18 14.55 -15.69
CA ALA A 150 -12.41 13.91 -16.97
C ALA A 150 -13.05 12.52 -16.76
N TRP A 151 -13.62 11.96 -17.83
CA TRP A 151 -14.28 10.66 -17.83
C TRP A 151 -15.36 10.51 -16.74
N ASN A 152 -16.17 11.59 -16.56
CA ASN A 152 -17.27 11.64 -15.61
C ASN A 152 -16.87 11.31 -14.16
N TYR A 153 -15.58 11.54 -13.81
CA TYR A 153 -15.13 11.35 -12.43
C TYR A 153 -15.87 12.26 -11.48
N ARG A 154 -16.36 11.69 -10.41
CA ARG A 154 -17.10 12.38 -9.34
C ARG A 154 -16.67 11.84 -7.99
N LYS A 155 -16.46 12.75 -7.05
CA LYS A 155 -16.14 12.47 -5.66
C LYS A 155 -16.98 13.31 -4.74
N PHE A 156 -17.54 12.69 -3.73
CA PHE A 156 -18.13 13.31 -2.57
C PHE A 156 -17.46 12.74 -1.31
N GLY A 157 -16.98 13.59 -0.43
CA GLY A 157 -16.47 13.20 0.88
C GLY A 157 -17.01 14.14 1.95
N ALA A 158 -17.35 13.61 3.12
CA ALA A 158 -17.76 14.40 4.27
C ALA A 158 -17.17 13.80 5.54
N THR A 159 -16.72 14.66 6.44
CA THR A 159 -16.21 14.29 7.76
C THR A 159 -16.84 15.19 8.80
N VAL A 160 -17.26 14.63 9.91
CA VAL A 160 -17.68 15.37 11.12
C VAL A 160 -17.00 14.75 12.32
N SER A 161 -16.46 15.59 13.18
CA SER A 161 -15.79 15.18 14.44
C SER A 161 -16.14 16.16 15.54
N GLY A 162 -16.24 15.66 16.78
CA GLY A 162 -16.49 16.48 17.95
C GLY A 162 -16.73 15.63 19.20
N GLY A 163 -16.77 16.28 20.36
CA GLY A 163 -17.02 15.59 21.61
C GLY A 163 -16.72 16.43 22.84
N ASN A 164 -16.31 15.78 23.88
CA ASN A 164 -15.91 16.39 25.14
C ASN A 164 -14.78 15.56 25.80
N ASP A 165 -14.45 15.85 27.07
CA ASP A 165 -13.39 15.13 27.79
C ASP A 165 -13.72 13.66 28.04
N PHE A 166 -15.01 13.27 28.08
CA PHE A 166 -15.45 11.90 28.31
C PHE A 166 -15.54 11.10 27.02
N ILE A 167 -16.10 11.68 25.93
CA ILE A 167 -16.28 10.98 24.65
C ILE A 167 -15.99 11.92 23.49
N ARG A 168 -15.21 11.44 22.54
CA ARG A 168 -14.91 12.08 21.25
C ARG A 168 -15.27 11.14 20.12
N MET A 169 -15.90 11.65 19.08
CA MET A 169 -16.36 10.85 17.95
C MET A 169 -15.99 11.49 16.63
N ILE A 170 -15.78 10.66 15.62
CA ILE A 170 -15.62 11.08 14.22
C ILE A 170 -16.42 10.14 13.34
N ALA A 171 -17.01 10.69 12.30
CA ALA A 171 -17.61 9.94 11.21
C ALA A 171 -17.18 10.54 9.87
N THR A 172 -16.85 9.66 8.92
CA THR A 172 -16.43 10.02 7.57
C THR A 172 -17.17 9.16 6.56
N VAL A 173 -17.64 9.76 5.48
CA VAL A 173 -18.24 9.07 4.35
C VAL A 173 -17.60 9.52 3.05
N SER A 174 -17.53 8.62 2.07
CA SER A 174 -17.04 8.90 0.71
C SER A 174 -17.86 8.14 -0.32
N ASP A 175 -18.10 8.78 -1.47
CA ASP A 175 -18.72 8.18 -2.66
C ASP A 175 -17.91 8.67 -3.88
N GLU A 176 -17.33 7.74 -4.62
CA GLU A 176 -16.52 8.04 -5.79
C GLU A 176 -16.90 7.13 -6.95
N SER A 177 -16.89 7.68 -8.17
CA SER A 177 -17.16 6.92 -9.40
C SER A 177 -16.46 7.54 -10.59
N SER A 178 -16.14 6.72 -11.59
CA SER A 178 -15.58 7.15 -12.87
C SER A 178 -16.01 6.23 -13.99
N ASP A 179 -16.19 6.77 -15.17
CA ASP A 179 -16.20 6.00 -16.39
C ASP A 179 -14.77 5.53 -16.70
N GLN A 180 -14.59 4.73 -17.76
CA GLN A 180 -13.28 4.26 -18.17
C GLN A 180 -12.41 5.45 -18.59
N TYR A 181 -11.20 5.55 -18.06
CA TYR A 181 -10.25 6.54 -18.53
C TYR A 181 -9.80 6.22 -19.96
N LYS A 182 -9.31 7.22 -20.66
CA LYS A 182 -8.63 7.08 -21.94
C LYS A 182 -7.14 7.25 -21.76
N ASP A 183 -6.35 6.42 -22.42
CA ASP A 183 -4.90 6.56 -22.47
C ASP A 183 -4.48 7.69 -23.42
N GLY A 184 -3.19 7.89 -23.63
CA GLY A 184 -2.66 8.94 -24.53
C GLY A 184 -2.97 8.70 -26.00
N ASN A 185 -3.39 7.49 -26.41
CA ASN A 185 -3.90 7.22 -27.78
C ASN A 185 -5.39 7.53 -27.91
N GLY A 186 -6.06 7.77 -26.81
CA GLY A 186 -7.50 7.98 -26.72
C GLY A 186 -8.31 6.70 -26.48
N ASP A 187 -7.66 5.58 -26.21
CA ASP A 187 -8.28 4.28 -26.00
C ASP A 187 -8.79 4.13 -24.55
N THR A 188 -10.05 3.74 -24.39
CA THR A 188 -10.65 3.34 -23.11
C THR A 188 -10.04 2.02 -22.61
N LEU A 189 -10.34 1.62 -21.38
CA LEU A 189 -9.92 0.33 -20.84
C LEU A 189 -10.38 -0.85 -21.72
N ALA A 190 -11.60 -0.79 -22.25
CA ALA A 190 -12.13 -1.82 -23.13
C ALA A 190 -11.46 -1.79 -24.50
N GLU A 191 -11.21 -0.60 -25.07
CA GLU A 191 -10.52 -0.44 -26.37
C GLU A 191 -9.06 -0.90 -26.30
N GLN A 192 -8.37 -0.71 -25.17
CA GLN A 192 -7.03 -1.32 -24.95
C GLN A 192 -7.07 -2.85 -25.00
N VAL A 193 -8.13 -3.47 -24.45
CA VAL A 193 -8.34 -4.93 -24.54
C VAL A 193 -8.66 -5.34 -25.98
N ASP A 194 -9.46 -4.57 -26.71
CA ASP A 194 -9.78 -4.84 -28.12
C ASP A 194 -8.52 -4.78 -28.98
N ASN A 195 -7.67 -3.79 -28.77
CA ASN A 195 -6.39 -3.66 -29.46
C ASN A 195 -5.44 -4.84 -29.15
N TYR A 196 -5.49 -5.38 -27.95
CA TYR A 196 -4.73 -6.58 -27.56
C TYR A 196 -5.32 -7.87 -28.17
N GLY A 197 -6.64 -7.93 -28.42
CA GLY A 197 -7.33 -8.95 -29.17
C GLY A 197 -7.70 -10.23 -28.43
N THR A 198 -7.64 -10.25 -27.12
CA THR A 198 -7.96 -11.44 -26.30
C THR A 198 -8.88 -11.07 -25.14
N SER A 199 -9.87 -11.93 -24.83
CA SER A 199 -10.83 -11.73 -23.72
C SER A 199 -11.60 -10.41 -23.82
N LEU A 200 -12.05 -10.10 -25.04
CA LEU A 200 -12.76 -8.86 -25.40
C LEU A 200 -13.98 -8.63 -24.51
N PHE A 201 -14.32 -7.38 -24.29
CA PHE A 201 -15.62 -7.05 -23.71
C PHE A 201 -16.75 -7.41 -24.68
N THR A 202 -17.92 -7.81 -24.16
CA THR A 202 -19.09 -7.93 -25.00
C THR A 202 -19.62 -6.54 -25.34
N SER A 203 -20.30 -6.39 -26.49
CA SER A 203 -20.83 -5.09 -26.93
C SER A 203 -21.77 -4.43 -25.91
N THR A 204 -22.48 -5.21 -25.08
CA THR A 204 -23.37 -4.71 -24.03
C THR A 204 -22.61 -4.08 -22.88
N TYR A 205 -21.39 -4.53 -22.59
CA TYR A 205 -20.59 -4.12 -21.43
C TYR A 205 -19.32 -3.36 -21.81
N HIS A 206 -19.17 -2.99 -23.06
CA HIS A 206 -18.00 -2.27 -23.55
C HIS A 206 -17.85 -0.88 -22.89
N ASP A 207 -18.94 -0.18 -22.66
CA ASP A 207 -18.95 1.17 -22.11
C ASP A 207 -19.39 1.25 -20.65
N VAL A 208 -19.28 0.14 -19.88
CA VAL A 208 -19.60 0.19 -18.46
C VAL A 208 -18.64 1.11 -17.71
N PRO A 209 -19.08 1.77 -16.62
CA PRO A 209 -18.18 2.55 -15.76
C PRO A 209 -17.00 1.71 -15.25
N ALA A 210 -15.85 2.35 -15.05
CA ALA A 210 -14.66 1.67 -14.58
C ALA A 210 -14.81 1.20 -13.14
N TYR A 211 -15.50 1.98 -12.31
CA TYR A 211 -15.80 1.63 -10.91
C TYR A 211 -16.83 2.55 -10.27
N LYS A 212 -17.41 2.06 -9.16
CA LYS A 212 -18.11 2.86 -8.15
C LYS A 212 -17.62 2.43 -6.79
N LYS A 213 -17.24 3.38 -5.93
CA LYS A 213 -16.69 3.08 -4.60
C LYS A 213 -17.36 3.94 -3.54
N LYS A 214 -17.81 3.30 -2.45
CA LYS A 214 -18.36 3.95 -1.27
C LYS A 214 -17.57 3.50 -0.06
N SER A 215 -17.32 4.43 0.85
CA SER A 215 -16.67 4.10 2.12
C SER A 215 -17.27 4.90 3.26
N ALA A 216 -17.35 4.26 4.43
CA ALA A 216 -17.76 4.90 5.67
C ALA A 216 -16.82 4.49 6.80
N MET A 217 -16.45 5.43 7.65
CA MET A 217 -15.65 5.20 8.85
C MET A 217 -16.29 5.90 10.03
N ALA A 218 -16.28 5.24 11.21
CA ALA A 218 -16.65 5.85 12.47
C ALA A 218 -15.68 5.43 13.56
N LYS A 219 -15.31 6.37 14.43
CA LYS A 219 -14.50 6.12 15.63
C LYS A 219 -15.15 6.77 16.86
N ALA A 220 -14.97 6.14 18.02
CA ALA A 220 -15.31 6.69 19.31
C ALA A 220 -14.16 6.45 20.29
N TYR A 221 -13.69 7.51 20.95
CA TYR A 221 -12.68 7.47 22.00
C TYR A 221 -13.36 7.85 23.31
N ILE A 222 -13.33 6.97 24.28
CA ILE A 222 -14.06 7.07 25.55
C ILE A 222 -13.04 7.03 26.68
N SER A 223 -12.92 8.13 27.41
CA SER A 223 -12.09 8.23 28.62
C SER A 223 -12.81 7.51 29.76
N THR A 224 -12.38 6.28 30.07
CA THR A 224 -13.05 5.43 31.09
C THR A 224 -12.66 5.80 32.51
N PHE A 225 -11.37 6.11 32.73
CA PHE A 225 -10.78 6.57 33.96
C PHE A 225 -9.67 7.58 33.66
N GLU A 226 -9.06 8.16 34.70
CA GLU A 226 -7.87 8.99 34.53
C GLU A 226 -6.77 8.16 33.82
N ASN A 227 -6.21 8.72 32.74
CA ASN A 227 -5.18 8.07 31.90
C ASN A 227 -5.60 6.74 31.22
N GLN A 228 -6.90 6.48 31.08
CA GLN A 228 -7.40 5.28 30.43
C GLN A 228 -8.41 5.62 29.34
N GLU A 229 -8.23 5.05 28.17
CA GLU A 229 -9.09 5.31 27.01
C GLU A 229 -9.45 4.03 26.27
N LEU A 230 -10.75 3.83 26.05
CA LEU A 230 -11.28 2.83 25.13
C LEU A 230 -11.48 3.45 23.76
N ARG A 231 -10.88 2.87 22.73
CA ARG A 231 -10.99 3.30 21.32
C ARG A 231 -11.74 2.24 20.52
N LEU A 232 -12.77 2.68 19.84
CA LEU A 232 -13.59 1.84 18.95
C LEU A 232 -13.48 2.40 17.54
N SER A 233 -13.27 1.52 16.55
CA SER A 233 -13.17 1.91 15.14
C SER A 233 -13.89 0.93 14.24
N VAL A 234 -14.58 1.44 13.22
CA VAL A 234 -15.16 0.67 12.13
C VAL A 234 -14.93 1.40 10.82
N THR A 235 -14.49 0.67 9.80
CA THR A 235 -14.41 1.13 8.41
C THR A 235 -15.10 0.11 7.52
N ALA A 236 -15.96 0.55 6.63
CA ALA A 236 -16.65 -0.27 5.65
C ALA A 236 -16.42 0.29 4.25
N ASN A 237 -16.00 -0.57 3.31
CA ASN A 237 -15.83 -0.24 1.90
C ASN A 237 -16.74 -1.11 1.04
N ARG A 238 -17.28 -0.52 -0.02
CA ARG A 238 -18.14 -1.15 -1.02
C ARG A 238 -17.72 -0.63 -2.39
N SER A 239 -17.20 -1.52 -3.22
CA SER A 239 -16.82 -1.17 -4.58
C SER A 239 -17.61 -2.01 -5.56
N ASP A 240 -18.18 -1.40 -6.57
CA ASP A 240 -18.95 -2.07 -7.62
C ASP A 240 -18.26 -1.93 -8.99
N ASN A 241 -18.32 -2.98 -9.80
CA ASN A 241 -17.94 -2.99 -11.21
C ASN A 241 -16.47 -2.61 -11.47
N VAL A 242 -15.52 -3.05 -10.64
CA VAL A 242 -14.11 -2.73 -10.88
C VAL A 242 -13.58 -3.53 -12.07
N LEU A 243 -13.23 -2.81 -13.13
CA LEU A 243 -12.72 -3.41 -14.38
C LEU A 243 -11.22 -3.69 -14.29
N TYR A 244 -10.81 -4.89 -14.70
CA TYR A 244 -9.41 -5.31 -14.76
C TYR A 244 -9.02 -5.71 -16.20
N PRO A 245 -8.64 -4.74 -17.05
CA PRO A 245 -8.40 -4.96 -18.47
C PRO A 245 -7.37 -6.04 -18.76
N ASN A 246 -6.30 -6.10 -18.00
CA ASN A 246 -5.23 -7.09 -18.10
C ASN A 246 -5.56 -8.44 -17.42
N SER A 247 -6.83 -8.71 -17.14
CA SER A 247 -7.34 -9.96 -16.60
C SER A 247 -8.47 -10.53 -17.46
N LYS A 248 -8.75 -11.81 -17.32
CA LYS A 248 -9.90 -12.49 -17.97
C LYS A 248 -11.22 -12.27 -17.26
N MET A 249 -11.20 -11.65 -16.07
CA MET A 249 -12.35 -11.45 -15.18
C MET A 249 -12.31 -10.05 -14.59
N ASP A 250 -13.50 -9.52 -14.33
CA ASP A 250 -13.69 -8.23 -13.66
C ASP A 250 -14.34 -8.44 -12.30
N ALA A 251 -14.09 -7.57 -11.32
CA ALA A 251 -14.73 -7.69 -10.02
C ALA A 251 -16.17 -7.17 -10.09
N ARG A 252 -17.10 -8.04 -9.73
CA ARG A 252 -18.51 -7.67 -9.60
C ARG A 252 -18.69 -6.67 -8.47
N TYR A 253 -18.05 -6.93 -7.36
CA TYR A 253 -17.89 -6.05 -6.22
C TYR A 253 -16.59 -6.39 -5.47
N ASP A 254 -16.19 -5.48 -4.59
CA ASP A 254 -15.06 -5.65 -3.68
C ASP A 254 -15.45 -4.98 -2.35
N ASP A 255 -15.93 -5.80 -1.41
CA ASP A 255 -16.49 -5.37 -0.16
C ASP A 255 -15.57 -5.72 0.99
N SER A 256 -15.35 -4.76 1.90
CA SER A 256 -14.55 -5.02 3.11
C SER A 256 -15.08 -4.31 4.33
N ASN A 257 -14.79 -4.90 5.49
CA ASN A 257 -15.02 -4.27 6.78
C ASN A 257 -13.76 -4.41 7.64
N ILE A 258 -13.44 -3.37 8.40
CA ILE A 258 -12.29 -3.32 9.32
C ILE A 258 -12.83 -2.85 10.68
N TYR A 259 -12.58 -3.60 11.73
CA TYR A 259 -13.00 -3.30 13.10
C TYR A 259 -11.81 -3.33 14.03
N SER A 260 -11.75 -2.39 14.95
CA SER A 260 -10.76 -2.40 16.02
C SER A 260 -11.38 -1.97 17.35
N VAL A 261 -10.98 -2.67 18.41
CA VAL A 261 -11.24 -2.30 19.79
C VAL A 261 -9.90 -2.24 20.49
N GLU A 262 -9.58 -1.08 21.04
CA GLU A 262 -8.29 -0.82 21.66
C GLU A 262 -8.50 -0.22 23.06
N TYR A 263 -7.74 -0.69 24.03
CA TYR A 263 -7.73 -0.15 25.39
C TYR A 263 -6.32 0.30 25.74
N ASN A 264 -6.20 1.58 26.05
CA ASN A 264 -4.95 2.23 26.39
C ASN A 264 -4.94 2.64 27.87
N ILE A 265 -3.84 2.40 28.54
CA ILE A 265 -3.54 2.91 29.87
C ILE A 265 -2.21 3.65 29.79
N ASP A 266 -2.23 4.97 29.98
CA ASP A 266 -1.06 5.83 29.86
C ASP A 266 -0.52 6.25 31.23
N SER A 267 0.77 6.57 31.31
CA SER A 267 1.41 7.14 32.50
C SER A 267 1.14 6.37 33.79
N ILE A 268 1.29 5.04 33.75
CA ILE A 268 1.00 4.15 34.90
C ILE A 268 1.91 4.47 36.09
N ASN A 269 3.22 4.70 35.82
CA ASN A 269 4.17 5.26 36.77
C ASN A 269 5.40 5.81 36.02
N GLU A 270 6.42 6.27 36.74
CA GLU A 270 7.62 6.89 36.17
C GLU A 270 8.35 5.97 35.16
N ASN A 271 8.35 4.67 35.37
CA ASN A 271 9.04 3.70 34.51
C ASN A 271 8.12 2.94 33.57
N TYR A 272 6.85 2.79 33.90
CA TYR A 272 5.88 2.07 33.08
C TYR A 272 4.95 3.09 32.40
N LYS A 273 5.20 3.33 31.12
CA LYS A 273 4.59 4.43 30.37
C LYS A 273 3.22 4.11 29.80
N ASN A 274 3.07 2.93 29.20
CA ASN A 274 1.84 2.59 28.49
C ASN A 274 1.57 1.09 28.47
N VAL A 275 0.29 0.74 28.52
CA VAL A 275 -0.25 -0.58 28.11
C VAL A 275 -1.26 -0.33 27.02
N ASN A 276 -1.09 -1.01 25.89
CA ASN A 276 -2.02 -1.02 24.79
C ASN A 276 -2.48 -2.45 24.52
N LEU A 277 -3.77 -2.69 24.61
CA LEU A 277 -4.40 -3.96 24.25
C LEU A 277 -5.35 -3.71 23.08
N GLN A 278 -5.09 -4.33 21.94
CA GLN A 278 -5.90 -4.20 20.73
C GLN A 278 -6.44 -5.56 20.30
N TYR A 279 -7.75 -5.64 20.07
CA TYR A 279 -8.38 -6.69 19.26
C TYR A 279 -8.79 -6.10 17.94
N TYR A 280 -8.49 -6.80 16.85
CA TYR A 280 -8.84 -6.37 15.50
C TYR A 280 -9.47 -7.50 14.68
N TYR A 281 -10.29 -7.10 13.71
CA TYR A 281 -10.91 -7.97 12.73
C TYR A 281 -11.04 -7.26 11.39
N SER A 282 -10.71 -7.94 10.30
CA SER A 282 -11.03 -7.49 8.95
C SER A 282 -11.58 -8.64 8.12
N ASP A 283 -12.48 -8.32 7.20
CA ASP A 283 -12.99 -9.26 6.19
C ASP A 283 -13.00 -8.60 4.82
N VAL A 284 -12.78 -9.41 3.79
CA VAL A 284 -12.89 -9.03 2.37
C VAL A 284 -13.66 -10.08 1.62
N ASP A 285 -14.64 -9.64 0.82
CA ASP A 285 -15.49 -10.46 -0.04
C ASP A 285 -15.34 -9.96 -1.49
N HIS A 286 -14.75 -10.79 -2.36
CA HIS A 286 -14.31 -10.39 -3.70
C HIS A 286 -14.67 -11.43 -4.77
N PRO A 287 -15.88 -11.37 -5.38
CA PRO A 287 -16.23 -12.17 -6.53
C PRO A 287 -15.75 -11.53 -7.83
N MET A 288 -14.98 -12.28 -8.60
CA MET A 288 -14.62 -11.93 -9.97
C MET A 288 -15.37 -12.81 -10.95
N ASP A 289 -15.83 -12.26 -12.07
CA ASP A 289 -16.52 -13.03 -13.08
C ASP A 289 -16.20 -12.62 -14.52
N THR A 290 -16.61 -13.48 -15.47
CA THR A 290 -16.45 -13.27 -16.91
C THR A 290 -17.70 -12.71 -17.57
N MET A 291 -18.65 -12.12 -16.81
CA MET A 291 -19.91 -11.64 -17.35
C MET A 291 -19.73 -10.57 -18.43
N TYR A 292 -18.73 -9.70 -18.25
CA TYR A 292 -18.46 -8.63 -19.20
C TYR A 292 -17.65 -9.08 -20.42
N ARG A 293 -17.07 -10.30 -20.36
CA ARG A 293 -16.13 -10.80 -21.36
C ARG A 293 -16.74 -11.78 -22.34
N GLN A 294 -16.26 -11.76 -23.57
CA GLN A 294 -16.56 -12.78 -24.56
C GLN A 294 -15.81 -14.05 -24.21
N THR A 295 -16.56 -15.13 -23.99
CA THR A 295 -16.00 -16.47 -23.70
C THR A 295 -16.78 -17.51 -24.50
N MET A 296 -16.26 -18.75 -24.57
CA MET A 296 -16.99 -19.89 -25.17
C MET A 296 -18.31 -20.20 -24.45
N ASN A 297 -18.48 -19.70 -23.22
CA ASN A 297 -19.68 -19.94 -22.41
C ASN A 297 -20.74 -18.83 -22.53
N THR A 298 -20.44 -17.74 -23.24
CA THR A 298 -21.39 -16.62 -23.43
C THR A 298 -22.70 -17.14 -24.01
N PRO A 299 -23.89 -16.79 -23.44
CA PRO A 299 -24.13 -15.76 -22.42
C PRO A 299 -23.97 -16.21 -20.95
N ASN A 300 -23.62 -17.46 -20.69
CA ASN A 300 -23.28 -17.89 -19.32
C ASN A 300 -21.89 -17.40 -18.95
N TYR A 301 -21.65 -17.21 -17.66
CA TYR A 301 -20.37 -16.71 -17.17
C TYR A 301 -19.88 -17.49 -15.95
N MET A 302 -18.55 -17.51 -15.77
CA MET A 302 -17.90 -18.12 -14.62
C MET A 302 -17.62 -17.05 -13.57
N THR A 303 -17.90 -17.38 -12.32
CA THR A 303 -17.51 -16.59 -11.16
C THR A 303 -16.47 -17.36 -10.34
N ASN A 304 -15.42 -16.67 -9.91
CA ASN A 304 -14.50 -17.11 -8.86
C ASN A 304 -14.74 -16.19 -7.65
N HIS A 305 -15.32 -16.73 -6.60
CA HIS A 305 -15.74 -15.99 -5.42
C HIS A 305 -14.81 -16.35 -4.25
N LEU A 306 -13.99 -15.40 -3.87
CA LEU A 306 -13.02 -15.59 -2.79
C LEU A 306 -13.36 -14.67 -1.61
N LYS A 307 -13.07 -15.18 -0.42
CA LYS A 307 -13.24 -14.48 0.86
C LYS A 307 -12.04 -14.66 1.74
N THR A 308 -11.72 -13.63 2.49
CA THR A 308 -10.70 -13.72 3.54
C THR A 308 -11.18 -13.03 4.81
N THR A 309 -10.82 -13.58 5.96
CA THR A 309 -11.00 -12.94 7.25
C THR A 309 -9.67 -12.92 7.97
N MET A 310 -9.39 -11.85 8.68
CA MET A 310 -8.22 -11.68 9.52
C MET A 310 -8.66 -11.18 10.90
N GLN A 311 -8.20 -11.82 11.95
CA GLN A 311 -8.46 -11.37 13.32
C GLN A 311 -7.21 -11.57 14.17
N GLY A 312 -7.05 -10.74 15.19
CA GLY A 312 -5.91 -10.87 16.08
C GLY A 312 -6.06 -10.09 17.38
N LEU A 313 -5.13 -10.37 18.26
CA LEU A 313 -4.99 -9.71 19.56
C LEU A 313 -3.52 -9.29 19.71
N LYS A 314 -3.28 -8.02 19.96
CA LYS A 314 -1.94 -7.45 20.19
C LYS A 314 -1.90 -6.77 21.55
N LEU A 315 -0.91 -7.12 22.37
CA LEU A 315 -0.63 -6.49 23.66
C LEU A 315 0.75 -5.85 23.58
N LYS A 316 0.82 -4.57 23.88
CA LYS A 316 2.08 -3.81 23.94
C LYS A 316 2.26 -3.20 25.32
N ASN A 317 3.48 -3.25 25.83
CA ASN A 317 3.86 -2.67 27.11
C ASN A 317 5.11 -1.81 26.88
N SER A 318 5.04 -0.53 27.23
CA SER A 318 6.12 0.43 27.05
C SER A 318 6.69 0.87 28.37
N PHE A 319 8.00 0.82 28.50
CA PHE A 319 8.75 1.18 29.70
C PHE A 319 9.82 2.21 29.36
N ASP A 320 10.13 3.06 30.34
CA ASP A 320 11.30 3.94 30.33
C ASP A 320 12.10 3.66 31.60
N VAL A 321 13.19 2.93 31.48
CA VAL A 321 14.02 2.48 32.60
C VAL A 321 15.45 2.90 32.37
N MET A 322 16.00 3.76 33.23
CA MET A 322 17.38 4.27 33.12
C MET A 322 17.68 4.89 31.74
N ALA A 323 16.74 5.67 31.23
CA ALA A 323 16.77 6.27 29.90
C ALA A 323 16.89 5.25 28.74
N HIS A 324 16.37 4.03 28.93
CA HIS A 324 16.11 3.07 27.87
C HIS A 324 14.61 3.00 27.63
N GLU A 325 14.19 3.24 26.41
CA GLU A 325 12.83 3.01 25.98
C GLU A 325 12.69 1.54 25.57
N ILE A 326 11.83 0.80 26.28
CA ILE A 326 11.65 -0.63 26.06
C ILE A 326 10.20 -0.87 25.68
N LEU A 327 9.95 -1.55 24.58
CA LEU A 327 8.65 -2.08 24.18
C LEU A 327 8.71 -3.60 24.23
N ILE A 328 7.73 -4.22 24.90
CA ILE A 328 7.55 -5.67 24.89
C ILE A 328 6.12 -5.98 24.51
N GLY A 329 5.92 -6.89 23.58
CA GLY A 329 4.58 -7.22 23.11
C GLY A 329 4.35 -8.70 22.84
N LEU A 330 3.07 -9.04 22.81
CA LEU A 330 2.54 -10.31 22.35
C LEU A 330 1.60 -10.04 21.19
N ASP A 331 1.66 -10.88 20.16
CA ASP A 331 0.82 -10.78 18.97
C ASP A 331 0.30 -12.17 18.62
N THR A 332 -1.00 -12.27 18.38
CA THR A 332 -1.62 -13.49 17.87
C THR A 332 -2.62 -13.14 16.79
N SER A 333 -2.59 -13.89 15.70
CA SER A 333 -3.46 -13.64 14.57
C SER A 333 -3.94 -14.93 13.91
N LYS A 334 -5.10 -14.84 13.26
CA LYS A 334 -5.67 -15.91 12.47
C LYS A 334 -6.28 -15.34 11.20
N ARG A 335 -5.76 -15.80 10.05
CA ARG A 335 -6.36 -15.59 8.74
C ARG A 335 -7.12 -16.85 8.33
N THR A 336 -8.34 -16.70 7.79
CA THR A 336 -9.03 -17.75 7.03
C THR A 336 -9.19 -17.25 5.60
N TRP A 337 -8.81 -18.08 4.63
CA TRP A 337 -8.92 -17.73 3.21
C TRP A 337 -9.52 -18.90 2.45
N GLU A 338 -10.58 -18.63 1.66
CA GLU A 338 -11.35 -19.63 0.95
C GLU A 338 -11.85 -19.12 -0.39
N GLY A 339 -12.17 -20.04 -1.31
CA GLY A 339 -12.71 -19.69 -2.60
C GLY A 339 -13.53 -20.77 -3.25
N GLN A 340 -14.56 -20.36 -3.98
CA GLN A 340 -15.39 -21.23 -4.81
C GLN A 340 -15.50 -20.67 -6.22
N LYS A 341 -15.55 -21.54 -7.21
CA LYS A 341 -15.88 -21.18 -8.59
C LYS A 341 -17.18 -21.83 -9.01
N TYR A 342 -17.97 -21.13 -9.80
CA TYR A 342 -19.24 -21.63 -10.32
C TYR A 342 -19.62 -20.92 -11.61
N MET A 343 -20.51 -21.57 -12.39
CA MET A 343 -21.15 -20.97 -13.56
C MET A 343 -22.51 -20.38 -13.18
N SER A 344 -22.83 -19.25 -13.78
CA SER A 344 -24.16 -18.65 -13.75
C SER A 344 -24.72 -18.52 -15.16
N ASN A 345 -26.03 -18.61 -15.30
CA ASN A 345 -26.68 -18.32 -16.58
C ASN A 345 -26.78 -16.79 -16.82
N ALA A 346 -27.22 -16.41 -18.00
CA ALA A 346 -27.38 -14.99 -18.39
C ALA A 346 -28.26 -14.16 -17.43
N SER A 347 -29.14 -14.80 -16.67
CA SER A 347 -29.99 -14.14 -15.66
C SER A 347 -29.35 -14.09 -14.27
N GLY A 348 -28.10 -14.53 -14.11
CA GLY A 348 -27.39 -14.53 -12.84
C GLY A 348 -27.69 -15.72 -11.92
N VAL A 349 -28.46 -16.70 -12.38
CA VAL A 349 -28.78 -17.89 -11.58
C VAL A 349 -27.60 -18.86 -11.61
N VAL A 350 -27.09 -19.19 -10.44
CA VAL A 350 -25.98 -20.17 -10.26
C VAL A 350 -26.43 -21.56 -10.71
N MET A 351 -25.57 -22.26 -11.44
CA MET A 351 -25.74 -23.65 -11.84
C MET A 351 -25.15 -24.57 -10.76
N PRO A 352 -25.95 -25.22 -9.91
CA PRO A 352 -25.41 -25.95 -8.74
C PRO A 352 -24.39 -27.04 -9.08
N ALA A 353 -24.55 -27.73 -10.22
CA ALA A 353 -23.64 -28.79 -10.68
C ALA A 353 -22.24 -28.26 -11.08
N SER A 354 -22.07 -26.96 -11.22
CA SER A 354 -20.79 -26.33 -11.59
C SER A 354 -19.96 -25.85 -10.39
N ILE A 355 -20.53 -25.90 -9.18
CA ILE A 355 -19.84 -25.41 -7.97
C ILE A 355 -18.64 -26.32 -7.67
N ALA A 356 -17.47 -25.69 -7.56
CA ALA A 356 -16.23 -26.37 -7.21
C ALA A 356 -15.38 -25.45 -6.30
N VAL A 357 -14.55 -26.06 -5.47
CA VAL A 357 -13.57 -25.33 -4.64
C VAL A 357 -12.47 -24.80 -5.56
N SER A 358 -12.15 -23.51 -5.45
CA SER A 358 -11.00 -22.88 -6.12
C SER A 358 -9.82 -22.71 -5.17
N LEU A 359 -10.08 -22.43 -3.90
CA LEU A 359 -9.15 -22.47 -2.79
C LEU A 359 -9.81 -23.16 -1.61
N THR A 360 -9.25 -24.28 -1.16
CA THR A 360 -9.76 -24.94 0.06
C THR A 360 -9.68 -23.98 1.24
N PRO A 361 -10.71 -23.94 2.11
CA PRO A 361 -10.64 -23.10 3.31
C PRO A 361 -9.35 -23.39 4.08
N THR A 362 -8.51 -22.37 4.21
CA THR A 362 -7.18 -22.51 4.81
C THR A 362 -7.04 -21.53 5.96
N LYS A 363 -6.58 -22.02 7.10
CA LYS A 363 -6.31 -21.24 8.30
C LYS A 363 -4.81 -21.03 8.43
N THR A 364 -4.38 -19.78 8.55
CA THR A 364 -3.02 -19.40 8.95
C THR A 364 -3.11 -18.80 10.35
N GLU A 365 -2.58 -19.49 11.34
CA GLU A 365 -2.59 -19.10 12.75
C GLU A 365 -1.16 -18.77 13.18
N ASN A 366 -0.95 -17.58 13.76
CA ASN A 366 0.35 -17.09 14.22
C ASN A 366 0.27 -16.69 15.69
N ALA A 367 1.33 -16.98 16.44
CA ALA A 367 1.56 -16.47 17.78
C ALA A 367 3.01 -15.99 17.89
N ALA A 368 3.21 -14.81 18.47
CA ALA A 368 4.53 -14.19 18.55
C ALA A 368 4.76 -13.42 19.84
N ILE A 369 6.02 -13.34 20.21
CA ILE A 369 6.56 -12.38 21.18
C ILE A 369 7.54 -11.46 20.47
N PHE A 370 7.49 -10.16 20.79
CA PHE A 370 8.43 -9.19 20.25
C PHE A 370 8.90 -8.20 21.29
N ALA A 371 10.07 -7.62 21.07
CA ALA A 371 10.63 -6.58 21.92
C ALA A 371 11.43 -5.57 21.09
N LYS A 372 11.43 -4.31 21.54
CA LYS A 372 12.26 -3.24 21.00
C LYS A 372 12.96 -2.53 22.15
N LEU A 373 14.19 -2.17 21.94
CA LEU A 373 15.00 -1.38 22.86
C LEU A 373 15.56 -0.19 22.11
N LYS A 374 15.32 1.02 22.62
CA LYS A 374 15.87 2.24 22.09
C LYS A 374 16.68 2.97 23.16
N LYS A 375 17.85 3.47 22.75
CA LYS A 375 18.75 4.21 23.61
C LYS A 375 19.49 5.29 22.84
N SER A 376 19.53 6.48 23.41
CA SER A 376 20.34 7.59 22.91
C SER A 376 21.60 7.78 23.78
N TYR A 377 22.76 7.90 23.12
CA TYR A 377 24.07 8.15 23.71
C TYR A 377 24.68 9.40 23.07
N ALA A 378 24.57 10.54 23.70
CA ALA A 378 25.05 11.80 23.13
C ALA A 378 24.63 12.00 21.66
N ASP A 379 25.53 11.65 20.74
CA ASP A 379 25.32 11.80 19.29
C ASP A 379 24.91 10.48 18.59
N LEU A 380 24.80 9.37 19.32
CA LEU A 380 24.47 8.05 18.77
C LEU A 380 23.13 7.54 19.32
N ASP A 381 22.18 7.32 18.44
CA ASP A 381 20.93 6.64 18.72
C ASP A 381 21.01 5.18 18.25
N VAL A 382 20.55 4.25 19.09
CA VAL A 382 20.53 2.82 18.79
C VAL A 382 19.12 2.28 19.05
N GLU A 383 18.57 1.58 18.07
CA GLU A 383 17.35 0.79 18.22
C GLU A 383 17.64 -0.68 17.88
N ILE A 384 17.18 -1.59 18.72
CA ILE A 384 17.29 -3.04 18.52
C ILE A 384 15.90 -3.62 18.61
N GLY A 385 15.51 -4.40 17.63
CA GLY A 385 14.24 -5.11 17.59
C GLY A 385 14.44 -6.62 17.46
N ALA A 386 13.56 -7.39 18.07
CA ALA A 386 13.50 -8.84 17.88
C ALA A 386 12.05 -9.34 17.97
N ARG A 387 11.72 -10.34 17.17
CA ARG A 387 10.41 -11.02 17.14
C ARG A 387 10.62 -12.51 16.88
N TYR A 388 9.91 -13.34 17.65
CA TYR A 388 9.85 -14.78 17.42
C TYR A 388 8.42 -15.19 17.12
N ASP A 389 8.22 -15.85 15.98
CA ASP A 389 6.93 -16.31 15.46
C ASP A 389 6.85 -17.83 15.46
N SER A 390 5.65 -18.33 15.79
CA SER A 390 5.23 -19.71 15.55
C SER A 390 3.96 -19.66 14.70
N THR A 391 3.99 -20.23 13.50
CA THR A 391 2.90 -20.17 12.51
C THR A 391 2.49 -21.56 12.07
N LYS A 392 1.20 -21.81 12.09
CA LYS A 392 0.60 -23.02 11.55
C LYS A 392 -0.36 -22.71 10.42
N ILE A 393 -0.22 -23.43 9.29
CA ILE A 393 -1.08 -23.31 8.11
C ILE A 393 -1.80 -24.63 7.92
N THR A 394 -3.14 -24.61 8.02
CA THR A 394 -3.98 -25.79 8.03
C THR A 394 -5.07 -25.67 6.97
N PRO A 395 -5.01 -26.45 5.86
CA PRO A 395 -6.11 -26.55 4.92
C PRO A 395 -7.26 -27.40 5.51
N GLU A 396 -8.50 -27.13 5.14
CA GLU A 396 -9.65 -27.94 5.55
C GLU A 396 -9.66 -29.30 4.81
N ASP A 397 -9.16 -29.33 3.58
CA ASP A 397 -8.98 -30.58 2.85
C ASP A 397 -7.87 -31.40 3.49
N THR A 398 -8.27 -32.50 4.15
CA THR A 398 -7.35 -33.39 4.87
C THR A 398 -6.42 -34.21 3.96
N ALA A 399 -6.63 -34.19 2.65
CA ALA A 399 -5.70 -34.78 1.67
C ALA A 399 -4.46 -33.89 1.45
N LEU A 400 -4.53 -32.61 1.84
CA LEU A 400 -3.44 -31.66 1.75
C LEU A 400 -2.63 -31.61 3.06
N GLN A 401 -1.34 -31.36 2.95
CA GLN A 401 -0.44 -31.28 4.09
C GLN A 401 -0.63 -29.96 4.85
N SER A 402 -0.71 -30.05 6.17
CA SER A 402 -0.54 -28.89 7.04
C SER A 402 0.94 -28.56 7.20
N ASN A 403 1.26 -27.28 7.34
CA ASN A 403 2.65 -26.80 7.45
C ASN A 403 2.82 -25.99 8.76
N ASP A 404 3.93 -26.22 9.45
CA ASP A 404 4.32 -25.52 10.66
C ASP A 404 5.66 -24.81 10.42
N TYR A 405 5.74 -23.52 10.80
CA TYR A 405 6.92 -22.69 10.61
C TYR A 405 7.28 -21.96 11.91
N THR A 406 8.57 -21.73 12.10
CA THR A 406 9.06 -20.84 13.15
C THR A 406 10.05 -19.85 12.56
N ALA A 407 9.99 -18.59 12.99
CA ALA A 407 10.85 -17.55 12.46
C ALA A 407 11.40 -16.65 13.56
N LEU A 408 12.65 -16.24 13.40
CA LEU A 408 13.27 -15.17 14.18
C LEU A 408 13.52 -13.99 13.26
N SER A 409 12.83 -12.88 13.51
CA SER A 409 13.11 -11.58 12.90
C SER A 409 13.86 -10.72 13.91
N ALA A 410 14.92 -10.04 13.48
CA ALA A 410 15.70 -9.16 14.35
C ALA A 410 16.34 -8.04 13.54
N ASN A 411 16.49 -6.88 14.15
CA ASN A 411 17.18 -5.76 13.53
C ASN A 411 17.96 -4.93 14.53
N ILE A 412 18.93 -4.20 14.02
CA ILE A 412 19.61 -3.12 14.70
C ILE A 412 19.68 -1.92 13.76
N MET A 413 19.26 -0.78 14.26
CA MET A 413 19.37 0.51 13.58
C MET A 413 20.21 1.44 14.43
N THR A 414 21.21 2.04 13.82
CA THR A 414 22.08 3.02 14.47
C THR A 414 22.05 4.33 13.70
N THR A 415 21.88 5.43 14.40
CA THR A 415 21.91 6.78 13.82
C THR A 415 22.96 7.60 14.54
N TYR A 416 23.96 8.07 13.81
CA TYR A 416 24.99 8.97 14.33
C TYR A 416 24.69 10.39 13.87
N ASN A 417 24.42 11.27 14.83
CA ASN A 417 24.14 12.69 14.63
C ASN A 417 25.50 13.43 14.53
N ILE A 418 25.99 13.67 13.32
CA ILE A 418 27.24 14.40 13.07
C ILE A 418 27.16 15.81 13.66
N ASN A 419 25.99 16.42 13.52
CA ASN A 419 25.60 17.67 14.13
C ASN A 419 24.05 17.81 14.09
N LYS A 420 23.49 18.97 14.41
CA LYS A 420 22.03 19.19 14.44
C LYS A 420 21.34 19.08 13.08
N GLU A 421 22.08 19.24 12.00
CA GLU A 421 21.56 19.23 10.63
C GLU A 421 21.88 17.92 9.88
N ASN A 422 22.94 17.23 10.29
CA ASN A 422 23.50 16.10 9.52
C ASN A 422 23.55 14.85 10.36
N LYS A 423 23.03 13.74 9.82
CA LYS A 423 23.10 12.42 10.42
C LYS A 423 23.40 11.33 9.37
N VAL A 424 24.04 10.28 9.80
CA VAL A 424 24.22 9.04 9.04
C VAL A 424 23.56 7.90 9.80
N PHE A 425 23.06 6.92 9.08
CA PHE A 425 22.47 5.73 9.71
C PHE A 425 22.94 4.45 9.04
N LEU A 426 22.98 3.39 9.84
CA LEU A 426 23.26 2.03 9.41
C LEU A 426 22.20 1.11 10.01
N GLY A 427 21.50 0.39 9.15
CA GLY A 427 20.55 -0.65 9.48
C GLY A 427 21.07 -2.02 9.09
N ILE A 428 20.86 -3.01 9.94
CA ILE A 428 21.05 -4.42 9.62
C ILE A 428 19.83 -5.14 10.15
N GLY A 429 19.14 -5.89 9.28
CA GLY A 429 17.91 -6.57 9.66
C GLY A 429 17.75 -7.92 9.00
N GLN A 430 17.04 -8.80 9.68
CA GLN A 430 16.56 -10.07 9.16
C GLN A 430 15.08 -10.20 9.47
N ALA A 431 14.29 -10.61 8.48
CA ALA A 431 12.89 -10.97 8.70
C ALA A 431 12.49 -12.14 7.82
N SER A 432 11.40 -12.80 8.19
CA SER A 432 10.93 -13.98 7.48
C SER A 432 9.43 -13.90 7.17
N ARG A 433 9.02 -14.52 6.07
CA ARG A 433 7.63 -14.70 5.66
C ARG A 433 7.34 -16.17 5.40
N VAL A 434 6.22 -16.65 5.92
CA VAL A 434 5.72 -17.99 5.60
C VAL A 434 5.02 -17.98 4.23
N PRO A 435 4.95 -19.11 3.51
CA PRO A 435 4.14 -19.24 2.30
C PRO A 435 2.67 -18.93 2.58
N ASP A 436 1.94 -18.44 1.58
CA ASP A 436 0.50 -18.22 1.68
C ASP A 436 -0.31 -19.42 1.17
N ALA A 437 -1.64 -19.41 1.39
CA ALA A 437 -2.52 -20.49 0.97
C ALA A 437 -2.61 -20.65 -0.55
N ARG A 438 -2.38 -19.56 -1.32
CA ARG A 438 -2.32 -19.65 -2.79
C ARG A 438 -1.09 -20.42 -3.25
N GLU A 439 0.05 -20.10 -2.67
CA GLU A 439 1.34 -20.69 -3.00
C GLU A 439 1.36 -22.19 -2.63
N LEU A 440 0.71 -22.56 -1.52
CA LEU A 440 0.70 -23.91 -0.99
C LEU A 440 -0.41 -24.80 -1.59
N TYR A 441 -1.63 -24.27 -1.85
CA TYR A 441 -2.81 -25.12 -2.06
C TYR A 441 -3.69 -24.72 -3.24
N MET A 442 -3.44 -23.63 -3.95
CA MET A 442 -4.36 -23.17 -4.98
C MET A 442 -4.03 -23.71 -6.36
N GLY A 443 -4.82 -24.66 -6.82
CA GLY A 443 -4.81 -25.15 -8.22
C GLY A 443 -3.56 -25.96 -8.59
N MET A 444 -3.24 -25.98 -9.88
CA MET A 444 -2.15 -26.81 -10.43
C MET A 444 -0.75 -26.23 -10.18
N HIS A 445 -0.67 -24.98 -9.74
CA HIS A 445 0.60 -24.24 -9.56
C HIS A 445 1.10 -24.24 -8.11
N ALA A 446 0.30 -24.76 -7.20
CA ALA A 446 0.63 -24.82 -5.78
C ALA A 446 1.75 -25.84 -5.50
N THR A 447 2.56 -25.55 -4.50
CA THR A 447 3.63 -26.41 -4.02
C THR A 447 3.50 -26.60 -2.51
N ASN A 448 3.12 -27.78 -2.05
CA ASN A 448 2.72 -28.05 -0.67
C ASN A 448 3.85 -28.00 0.38
N ASN A 449 5.11 -27.96 -0.04
CA ASN A 449 6.28 -28.03 0.82
C ASN A 449 7.27 -26.89 0.59
N LEU A 450 6.76 -25.67 0.38
CA LEU A 450 7.61 -24.49 0.29
C LEU A 450 8.20 -24.15 1.66
N ASP A 451 9.47 -23.79 1.65
CA ASP A 451 10.14 -23.20 2.81
C ASP A 451 9.73 -21.75 3.02
N GLN A 452 9.90 -21.26 4.23
CA GLN A 452 9.70 -19.83 4.53
C GLN A 452 10.81 -19.00 3.86
N VAL A 453 10.42 -17.83 3.40
CA VAL A 453 11.37 -16.84 2.85
C VAL A 453 12.08 -16.11 3.99
N THR A 454 13.38 -15.88 3.86
CA THR A 454 14.14 -15.02 4.75
C THR A 454 14.80 -13.90 3.96
N ASN A 455 14.66 -12.67 4.42
CA ASN A 455 15.39 -11.51 3.92
C ASN A 455 16.44 -11.08 4.95
N GLN A 456 17.69 -10.96 4.53
CA GLN A 456 18.77 -10.33 5.28
C GLN A 456 19.18 -9.07 4.54
N GLU A 457 19.08 -7.91 5.20
CA GLU A 457 19.27 -6.63 4.54
C GLU A 457 20.19 -5.71 5.33
N VAL A 458 21.00 -4.97 4.60
CA VAL A 458 21.87 -3.91 5.13
C VAL A 458 21.49 -2.60 4.42
N ASP A 459 21.25 -1.58 5.21
CA ASP A 459 20.94 -0.22 4.76
C ASP A 459 21.97 0.77 5.29
N LEU A 460 22.40 1.67 4.41
CA LEU A 460 23.25 2.80 4.77
C LEU A 460 22.62 4.08 4.21
N GLY A 461 22.55 5.11 5.02
CA GLY A 461 22.02 6.38 4.54
C GLY A 461 22.58 7.60 5.22
N TYR A 462 22.32 8.72 4.57
CA TYR A 462 22.68 10.05 5.02
C TYR A 462 21.45 10.95 4.93
N GLU A 463 21.23 11.75 5.96
CA GLU A 463 20.18 12.76 5.97
C GLU A 463 20.77 14.09 6.42
N THR A 464 20.39 15.16 5.73
CA THR A 464 20.64 16.54 6.14
C THR A 464 19.36 17.36 6.04
N ASP A 465 19.14 18.21 7.01
CA ASP A 465 17.99 19.14 7.06
C ASP A 465 18.48 20.48 7.60
N ASN A 466 18.50 21.48 6.73
CA ASN A 466 18.95 22.82 7.05
C ASN A 466 18.06 23.90 6.39
N GLN A 467 18.37 25.17 6.60
CA GLN A 467 17.55 26.27 6.08
C GLN A 467 17.48 26.38 4.55
N TYR A 468 18.34 25.67 3.80
CA TYR A 468 18.42 25.74 2.33
C TYR A 468 17.86 24.50 1.66
N PHE A 469 18.05 23.35 2.26
CA PHE A 469 17.57 22.08 1.70
C PHE A 469 17.47 20.98 2.74
N LYS A 470 16.61 20.03 2.46
CA LYS A 470 16.52 18.72 3.07
C LYS A 470 16.91 17.66 2.05
N LEU A 471 17.73 16.70 2.46
CA LEU A 471 18.17 15.59 1.60
C LEU A 471 18.18 14.31 2.43
N LYS A 472 17.64 13.23 1.87
CA LYS A 472 17.79 11.86 2.37
C LYS A 472 18.29 10.99 1.21
N ALA A 473 19.45 10.36 1.37
CA ALA A 473 20.02 9.43 0.42
C ALA A 473 20.26 8.08 1.12
N LYS A 474 19.83 6.99 0.50
CA LYS A 474 19.93 5.64 1.05
C LYS A 474 20.44 4.68 0.00
N THR A 475 21.15 3.66 0.44
CA THR A 475 21.47 2.45 -0.34
C THR A 475 21.13 1.23 0.48
N PHE A 476 20.66 0.19 -0.16
CA PHE A 476 20.29 -1.07 0.47
C PHE A 476 20.85 -2.25 -0.31
N TYR A 477 21.08 -3.35 0.40
CA TYR A 477 21.48 -4.64 -0.15
C TYR A 477 20.71 -5.74 0.59
N SER A 478 19.84 -6.45 -0.13
CA SER A 478 18.89 -7.42 0.38
C SER A 478 19.21 -8.80 -0.20
N MET A 479 19.49 -9.77 0.67
CA MET A 479 19.71 -11.18 0.32
C MET A 479 18.45 -11.96 0.69
N LEU A 480 17.84 -12.60 -0.29
CA LEU A 480 16.57 -13.32 -0.19
C LEU A 480 16.86 -14.81 -0.26
N ASP A 481 16.86 -15.48 0.88
CA ASP A 481 16.97 -16.94 0.96
C ASP A 481 15.59 -17.58 0.85
N ASN A 482 15.49 -18.66 0.07
CA ASN A 482 14.23 -19.37 -0.17
C ASN A 482 13.10 -18.47 -0.69
N TYR A 483 13.40 -17.46 -1.50
CA TYR A 483 12.41 -16.55 -2.07
C TYR A 483 11.38 -17.33 -2.88
N ILE A 484 10.08 -17.17 -2.58
CA ILE A 484 9.02 -17.90 -3.28
C ILE A 484 8.75 -17.21 -4.61
N TYR A 485 9.09 -17.91 -5.68
CA TYR A 485 9.05 -17.44 -7.04
C TYR A 485 8.21 -18.33 -7.94
N TYR A 486 7.45 -17.73 -8.86
CA TYR A 486 6.67 -18.46 -9.83
C TYR A 486 7.49 -18.73 -11.09
N GLN A 487 7.61 -19.98 -11.50
CA GLN A 487 8.25 -20.37 -12.75
C GLN A 487 7.20 -20.80 -13.76
N ASP A 488 7.16 -20.13 -14.91
CA ASP A 488 6.35 -20.54 -16.07
C ASP A 488 7.16 -21.36 -17.08
N GLY A 489 6.48 -21.96 -18.06
CA GLY A 489 7.09 -22.56 -19.25
C GLY A 489 7.55 -24.01 -19.13
N LEU A 490 7.43 -24.66 -17.98
CA LEU A 490 7.64 -26.11 -17.82
C LEU A 490 6.32 -26.87 -17.92
N ALA A 491 6.40 -28.21 -18.07
CA ALA A 491 5.22 -29.08 -18.06
C ALA A 491 4.32 -28.95 -16.82
N SER A 492 4.83 -28.31 -15.77
CA SER A 492 4.11 -27.85 -14.59
C SER A 492 4.65 -26.49 -14.15
N SER A 493 3.99 -25.40 -14.51
CA SER A 493 4.25 -24.09 -13.92
C SER A 493 3.91 -24.13 -12.43
N ASN A 494 4.83 -23.74 -11.56
CA ASN A 494 4.64 -23.83 -10.11
C ASN A 494 5.46 -22.80 -9.32
N PHE A 495 5.10 -22.62 -8.04
CA PHE A 495 5.93 -21.88 -7.10
C PHE A 495 7.12 -22.74 -6.64
N LYS A 496 8.25 -22.06 -6.46
CA LYS A 496 9.53 -22.64 -5.99
C LYS A 496 10.21 -21.70 -5.03
N ASN A 497 11.02 -22.26 -4.15
CA ASN A 497 12.01 -21.50 -3.42
C ASN A 497 13.26 -21.33 -4.30
N ILE A 498 13.75 -20.10 -4.37
CA ILE A 498 15.01 -19.71 -5.04
C ILE A 498 15.78 -18.75 -4.13
N ASP A 499 17.06 -18.57 -4.39
CA ASP A 499 17.82 -17.52 -3.78
C ASP A 499 17.96 -16.35 -4.76
N ALA A 500 17.84 -15.12 -4.23
CA ALA A 500 17.86 -13.92 -5.04
C ALA A 500 18.47 -12.74 -4.25
N THR A 501 18.94 -11.76 -4.99
CA THR A 501 19.53 -10.54 -4.43
C THR A 501 18.81 -9.32 -5.02
N VAL A 502 18.49 -8.34 -4.17
CA VAL A 502 17.97 -7.03 -4.60
C VAL A 502 18.78 -5.92 -3.93
N TYR A 503 19.25 -4.97 -4.73
CA TYR A 503 19.99 -3.83 -4.19
C TYR A 503 19.66 -2.56 -4.92
N GLY A 504 19.90 -1.40 -4.29
CA GLY A 504 19.56 -0.14 -4.94
C GLY A 504 19.96 1.09 -4.15
N VAL A 505 19.55 2.23 -4.75
CA VAL A 505 19.78 3.57 -4.22
C VAL A 505 18.47 4.35 -4.29
N GLU A 506 18.16 5.09 -3.23
CA GLU A 506 16.98 5.94 -3.09
C GLU A 506 17.40 7.34 -2.68
N LEU A 507 16.80 8.35 -3.32
CA LEU A 507 17.06 9.75 -3.08
C LEU A 507 15.74 10.49 -2.89
N SER A 508 15.67 11.35 -1.87
CA SER A 508 14.59 12.31 -1.65
C SER A 508 15.19 13.65 -1.23
N ALA A 509 14.80 14.73 -1.87
CA ALA A 509 15.31 16.06 -1.56
C ALA A 509 14.23 17.13 -1.70
N SER A 510 14.32 18.17 -0.87
CA SER A 510 13.55 19.42 -0.97
C SER A 510 14.52 20.58 -0.91
N VAL A 511 14.55 21.45 -1.90
CA VAL A 511 15.38 22.65 -1.97
C VAL A 511 14.51 23.87 -1.75
N TYR A 512 14.80 24.66 -0.74
CA TYR A 512 14.12 25.92 -0.41
C TYR A 512 14.76 27.05 -1.21
N ALA A 513 14.40 27.14 -2.52
CA ALA A 513 15.03 28.07 -3.43
C ALA A 513 14.78 29.55 -3.06
N THR A 514 13.60 29.83 -2.52
CA THR A 514 13.21 31.12 -1.93
C THR A 514 12.21 30.86 -0.79
N ASP A 515 11.80 31.91 -0.08
CA ASP A 515 10.75 31.83 0.95
C ASP A 515 9.39 31.34 0.39
N THR A 516 9.22 31.33 -0.93
CA THR A 516 7.96 30.97 -1.61
C THR A 516 8.11 29.88 -2.65
N ILE A 517 9.32 29.44 -2.96
CA ILE A 517 9.58 28.39 -3.97
C ILE A 517 10.34 27.26 -3.33
N THR A 518 9.71 26.06 -3.35
CA THR A 518 10.33 24.80 -2.95
C THR A 518 10.42 23.87 -4.18
N ILE A 519 11.54 23.20 -4.32
CA ILE A 519 11.77 22.20 -5.37
C ILE A 519 11.91 20.84 -4.67
N ASP A 520 10.96 19.95 -4.89
CA ASP A 520 10.98 18.57 -4.40
C ASP A 520 11.49 17.63 -5.48
N MET A 521 12.33 16.68 -5.09
CA MET A 521 12.92 15.70 -5.99
C MET A 521 12.92 14.33 -5.35
N GLY A 522 12.65 13.30 -6.14
CA GLY A 522 12.73 11.91 -5.75
C GLY A 522 13.35 11.07 -6.86
N ALA A 523 14.14 10.07 -6.50
CA ALA A 523 14.66 9.09 -7.45
C ALA A 523 14.88 7.74 -6.77
N SER A 524 14.69 6.65 -7.52
CA SER A 524 14.97 5.29 -7.07
C SER A 524 15.53 4.47 -8.23
N TYR A 525 16.62 3.78 -7.96
CA TYR A 525 17.23 2.79 -8.86
C TYR A 525 17.45 1.49 -8.11
N LYS A 526 17.06 0.38 -8.72
CA LYS A 526 17.21 -0.95 -8.12
C LYS A 526 17.55 -1.99 -9.17
N VAL A 527 18.22 -3.04 -8.72
CA VAL A 527 18.56 -4.23 -9.49
C VAL A 527 18.15 -5.45 -8.68
N GLY A 528 17.53 -6.41 -9.31
CA GLY A 528 17.14 -7.68 -8.71
C GLY A 528 17.57 -8.84 -9.59
N GLU A 529 18.25 -9.82 -9.01
CA GLU A 529 18.79 -10.95 -9.74
C GLU A 529 18.52 -12.27 -8.99
N LYS A 530 18.13 -13.30 -9.74
CA LYS A 530 18.15 -14.70 -9.28
C LYS A 530 19.62 -15.15 -9.18
N ASP A 531 20.01 -15.80 -8.10
CA ASP A 531 21.39 -16.30 -7.95
C ASP A 531 21.74 -17.27 -9.09
N GLN A 532 20.75 -18.04 -9.51
CA GLN A 532 20.88 -18.96 -10.65
C GLN A 532 19.63 -18.84 -11.56
N ALA A 533 19.85 -18.97 -12.88
CA ALA A 533 18.76 -19.09 -13.81
C ALA A 533 17.92 -20.35 -13.46
N LEU A 534 16.61 -20.25 -13.60
CA LEU A 534 15.69 -21.34 -13.33
C LEU A 534 15.90 -22.50 -14.34
N THR A 535 15.49 -23.71 -13.97
CA THR A 535 15.66 -24.88 -14.82
C THR A 535 14.99 -24.68 -16.19
N GLY A 536 15.78 -24.73 -17.25
CA GLY A 536 15.32 -24.52 -18.62
C GLY A 536 15.23 -23.06 -19.04
N GLN A 537 15.69 -22.15 -18.21
CA GLN A 537 15.78 -20.70 -18.45
C GLN A 537 17.24 -20.25 -18.45
N THR A 538 17.53 -19.13 -19.05
CA THR A 538 18.87 -18.53 -19.08
C THR A 538 18.92 -17.16 -18.41
N ASP A 539 17.78 -16.53 -18.24
CA ASP A 539 17.63 -15.22 -17.65
C ASP A 539 17.78 -15.26 -16.12
N LYS A 540 18.51 -14.30 -15.58
CA LYS A 540 18.71 -14.10 -14.16
C LYS A 540 17.98 -12.88 -13.61
N ASP A 541 17.44 -12.01 -14.45
CA ASP A 541 16.71 -10.84 -13.99
C ASP A 541 15.48 -11.27 -13.16
N LEU A 542 15.29 -10.64 -12.03
CA LEU A 542 14.14 -10.88 -11.16
C LEU A 542 12.94 -10.06 -11.69
N ALA A 543 11.78 -10.67 -11.74
CA ALA A 543 10.57 -9.99 -12.20
C ALA A 543 10.15 -8.84 -11.27
N ASP A 544 9.43 -7.85 -11.82
CA ASP A 544 8.85 -6.70 -11.12
C ASP A 544 9.88 -5.71 -10.54
N ILE A 545 11.11 -5.71 -11.04
CA ILE A 545 12.15 -4.75 -10.65
C ILE A 545 12.10 -3.54 -11.58
N ALA A 546 11.44 -2.48 -11.15
CA ALA A 546 11.30 -1.25 -11.94
C ALA A 546 12.65 -0.56 -12.21
N PRO A 547 12.85 0.02 -13.41
CA PRO A 547 14.09 0.73 -13.77
C PRO A 547 14.24 2.03 -12.96
N LEU A 548 15.27 2.81 -13.27
CA LEU A 548 15.43 4.15 -12.70
C LEU A 548 14.17 4.98 -12.90
N ARG A 549 13.61 5.46 -11.82
CA ARG A 549 12.47 6.39 -11.78
C ARG A 549 12.80 7.61 -10.98
N GLY A 550 12.20 8.74 -11.36
CA GLY A 550 12.34 9.96 -10.61
C GLY A 550 11.24 10.97 -10.89
N ASN A 551 11.14 11.92 -9.99
CA ASN A 551 10.24 13.06 -10.10
C ASN A 551 10.93 14.36 -9.66
N ILE A 552 10.49 15.46 -10.24
CA ILE A 552 10.89 16.82 -9.85
C ILE A 552 9.63 17.68 -9.82
N GLY A 553 9.32 18.27 -8.66
CA GLY A 553 8.20 19.16 -8.45
C GLY A 553 8.67 20.57 -8.07
N VAL A 554 8.14 21.59 -8.73
CA VAL A 554 8.33 22.98 -8.34
C VAL A 554 7.04 23.50 -7.73
N ASN A 555 7.10 23.89 -6.47
CA ASN A 555 5.99 24.44 -5.69
C ASN A 555 6.21 25.91 -5.48
N TYR A 556 5.24 26.74 -5.90
CA TYR A 556 5.25 28.18 -5.73
C TYR A 556 4.09 28.62 -4.85
N GLU A 557 4.38 29.03 -3.62
CA GLU A 557 3.41 29.63 -2.71
C GLU A 557 3.22 31.10 -3.07
N TYR A 558 2.23 31.39 -3.93
CA TYR A 558 1.96 32.76 -4.41
C TYR A 558 1.09 33.59 -3.42
N ARG A 559 0.49 32.93 -2.44
CA ARG A 559 -0.30 33.52 -1.35
C ARG A 559 -0.41 32.49 -0.22
N ASN A 560 -0.62 32.95 1.03
CA ASN A 560 -0.81 32.07 2.18
C ASN A 560 -1.84 30.98 1.88
N ASN A 561 -1.45 29.71 2.05
CA ASN A 561 -2.22 28.51 1.75
C ASN A 561 -2.66 28.38 0.28
N SER A 562 -2.01 29.09 -0.64
CA SER A 562 -2.30 29.03 -2.08
C SER A 562 -1.02 28.71 -2.84
N MET A 563 -1.00 27.61 -3.56
CA MET A 563 0.20 27.06 -4.18
C MET A 563 -0.05 26.65 -5.63
N ALA A 564 0.89 26.94 -6.49
CA ALA A 564 0.97 26.37 -7.83
C ALA A 564 2.09 25.32 -7.86
N THR A 565 1.82 24.16 -8.39
CA THR A 565 2.77 23.05 -8.52
C THR A 565 2.92 22.66 -9.98
N LEU A 566 4.15 22.51 -10.44
CA LEU A 566 4.51 21.86 -11.71
C LEU A 566 5.39 20.68 -11.40
N GLU A 567 5.04 19.48 -11.87
CA GLU A 567 5.74 18.24 -11.59
C GLU A 567 6.09 17.51 -12.88
N LEU A 568 7.33 17.06 -12.98
CA LEU A 568 7.82 16.12 -13.97
C LEU A 568 7.99 14.76 -13.30
N GLN A 569 7.43 13.72 -13.89
CA GLN A 569 7.68 12.31 -13.52
C GLN A 569 8.28 11.59 -14.71
N ALA A 570 9.31 10.76 -14.50
CA ALA A 570 9.99 10.05 -15.56
C ALA A 570 10.45 8.65 -15.10
N SER A 571 10.53 7.75 -16.06
CA SER A 571 11.11 6.42 -15.90
C SER A 571 12.03 6.15 -17.07
N ASP A 572 13.16 5.52 -16.78
CA ASP A 572 14.03 4.99 -17.82
C ASP A 572 13.36 3.81 -18.54
N ARG A 573 13.95 3.35 -19.62
CA ARG A 573 13.54 2.14 -20.34
C ARG A 573 13.67 0.93 -19.41
N TRP A 574 12.64 0.09 -19.40
CA TRP A 574 12.67 -1.17 -18.68
C TRP A 574 13.24 -2.25 -19.60
N ASP A 575 14.53 -2.46 -19.53
CA ASP A 575 15.31 -3.36 -20.39
C ASP A 575 15.90 -4.56 -19.61
N LYS A 576 15.74 -4.59 -18.28
CA LYS A 576 16.04 -5.72 -17.41
C LYS A 576 14.74 -6.28 -16.88
N PHE A 577 14.33 -7.42 -17.37
CA PHE A 577 13.03 -8.03 -17.07
C PHE A 577 13.09 -9.55 -17.23
N ASP A 578 12.22 -10.28 -16.54
CA ASP A 578 12.14 -11.74 -16.63
C ASP A 578 11.28 -12.16 -17.84
N GLU A 579 11.90 -12.22 -19.02
CA GLU A 579 11.23 -12.61 -20.28
C GLU A 579 10.62 -14.00 -20.20
N ASP A 580 11.31 -14.94 -19.59
CA ASP A 580 10.84 -16.33 -19.44
C ASP A 580 9.52 -16.45 -18.67
N ASN A 581 9.22 -15.52 -17.78
CA ASN A 581 7.97 -15.43 -17.03
C ASN A 581 6.99 -14.39 -17.58
N GLY A 582 7.22 -13.92 -18.81
CA GLY A 582 6.26 -13.12 -19.60
C GLY A 582 6.34 -11.63 -19.41
N GLU A 583 7.36 -11.13 -18.73
CA GLU A 583 7.68 -9.72 -18.76
C GLU A 583 8.22 -9.30 -20.13
N GLN A 584 8.17 -8.01 -20.42
CA GLN A 584 8.59 -7.47 -21.71
C GLN A 584 9.25 -6.11 -21.53
N GLU A 585 9.99 -5.70 -22.56
CA GLU A 585 10.56 -4.36 -22.59
C GLU A 585 9.48 -3.28 -22.59
N ILE A 586 9.67 -2.24 -21.77
CA ILE A 586 8.81 -1.06 -21.75
C ILE A 586 9.66 0.17 -22.07
N ALA A 587 9.20 0.98 -23.02
CA ALA A 587 9.87 2.23 -23.38
C ALA A 587 9.91 3.19 -22.18
N GLY A 588 11.02 3.93 -22.05
CA GLY A 588 11.11 5.02 -21.08
C GLY A 588 10.07 6.11 -21.37
N TRP A 589 9.62 6.79 -20.33
CA TRP A 589 8.57 7.80 -20.43
C TRP A 589 8.83 9.00 -19.52
N ALA A 590 8.22 10.13 -19.88
CA ALA A 590 8.20 11.33 -19.05
C ALA A 590 6.85 12.04 -19.19
N VAL A 591 6.25 12.43 -18.07
CA VAL A 591 4.97 13.14 -18.02
C VAL A 591 5.06 14.38 -17.15
N VAL A 592 4.30 15.41 -17.50
CA VAL A 592 4.23 16.67 -16.79
C VAL A 592 2.83 16.86 -16.24
N ASN A 593 2.73 17.17 -14.93
CA ASN A 593 1.51 17.47 -14.22
C ASN A 593 1.54 18.91 -13.71
N ALA A 594 0.39 19.58 -13.67
CA ALA A 594 0.27 20.91 -13.09
C ALA A 594 -0.96 21.01 -12.18
N LYS A 595 -0.83 21.73 -11.07
CA LYS A 595 -1.89 21.92 -10.08
C LYS A 595 -1.82 23.32 -9.49
N ILE A 596 -2.98 23.94 -9.29
CA ILE A 596 -3.13 25.20 -8.53
C ILE A 596 -4.14 24.95 -7.44
N LYS A 597 -3.73 25.09 -6.18
CA LYS A 597 -4.58 25.17 -5.01
C LYS A 597 -4.72 26.63 -4.59
N HIS A 598 -5.94 27.12 -4.49
CA HIS A 598 -6.25 28.50 -4.10
C HIS A 598 -7.13 28.52 -2.86
N ALA A 599 -6.62 29.04 -1.76
CA ALA A 599 -7.39 29.33 -0.57
C ALA A 599 -8.24 30.59 -0.81
N VAL A 600 -9.51 30.39 -1.18
CA VAL A 600 -10.46 31.50 -1.40
C VAL A 600 -10.70 32.26 -0.10
N ASN A 601 -10.84 31.51 0.99
CA ASN A 601 -10.88 32.02 2.37
C ASN A 601 -10.50 30.89 3.34
N LYS A 602 -10.57 31.16 4.66
CA LYS A 602 -10.20 30.18 5.70
C LYS A 602 -11.04 28.90 5.72
N LYS A 603 -12.20 28.90 5.04
CA LYS A 603 -13.17 27.81 5.05
C LYS A 603 -13.37 27.14 3.69
N PHE A 604 -12.74 27.66 2.64
CA PHE A 604 -12.96 27.18 1.29
C PHE A 604 -11.67 27.21 0.47
N ASP A 605 -11.23 26.04 0.00
CA ASP A 605 -10.13 25.86 -0.93
C ASP A 605 -10.67 25.35 -2.27
N LEU A 606 -10.11 25.87 -3.37
CA LEU A 606 -10.34 25.43 -4.74
C LEU A 606 -9.04 24.86 -5.29
N THR A 607 -9.07 23.64 -5.82
CA THR A 607 -7.95 23.06 -6.56
C THR A 607 -8.36 22.82 -8.02
N LEU A 608 -7.52 23.25 -8.95
CA LEU A 608 -7.59 22.93 -10.37
C LEU A 608 -6.31 22.21 -10.76
N GLY A 609 -6.41 21.13 -11.52
CA GLY A 609 -5.24 20.39 -11.95
C GLY A 609 -5.40 19.76 -13.33
N MET A 610 -4.26 19.45 -13.90
CA MET A 610 -4.12 18.73 -15.16
C MET A 610 -2.94 17.77 -15.04
N ASN A 611 -3.21 16.48 -15.18
CA ASN A 611 -2.20 15.44 -15.23
C ASN A 611 -1.92 15.05 -16.68
N ASN A 612 -0.69 14.57 -16.94
CA ASN A 612 -0.22 14.17 -18.26
C ASN A 612 -0.54 15.22 -19.34
N ILE A 613 -0.04 16.45 -19.15
CA ILE A 613 -0.36 17.63 -19.98
C ILE A 613 -0.14 17.37 -21.49
N PHE A 614 0.88 16.58 -21.82
CA PHE A 614 1.26 16.31 -23.20
C PHE A 614 0.58 15.07 -23.80
N ASP A 615 -0.32 14.41 -23.05
CA ASP A 615 -1.09 13.24 -23.50
C ASP A 615 -0.20 12.06 -23.93
N VAL A 616 0.85 11.80 -23.16
CA VAL A 616 1.80 10.72 -23.40
C VAL A 616 1.14 9.37 -23.15
N THR A 617 1.31 8.42 -24.06
CA THR A 617 0.91 7.01 -23.85
C THR A 617 2.08 6.27 -23.21
N TYR A 618 1.86 5.67 -22.04
CA TYR A 618 2.89 4.96 -21.28
C TYR A 618 2.31 3.93 -20.32
N ALA A 619 3.11 2.91 -19.98
CA ALA A 619 2.83 1.94 -18.92
C ALA A 619 3.86 2.09 -17.80
N VAL A 620 3.42 1.91 -16.55
CA VAL A 620 4.29 2.10 -15.38
C VAL A 620 4.85 0.80 -14.80
N ASN A 621 4.30 -0.34 -15.18
CA ASN A 621 4.73 -1.62 -14.65
C ASN A 621 4.71 -2.73 -15.69
N ASN A 622 5.63 -3.65 -15.53
CA ASN A 622 5.55 -4.98 -16.11
C ASN A 622 4.63 -5.85 -15.23
N THR A 623 4.22 -6.98 -15.75
CA THR A 623 3.50 -7.98 -14.95
C THR A 623 3.74 -9.34 -15.57
N TYR A 624 4.27 -10.25 -14.79
CA TYR A 624 4.54 -11.60 -15.30
C TYR A 624 3.39 -12.58 -15.04
N LYS A 625 3.45 -13.75 -15.64
CA LYS A 625 2.35 -14.70 -15.77
C LYS A 625 1.79 -15.28 -14.47
N ASP A 626 2.48 -15.11 -13.34
CA ASP A 626 1.99 -15.58 -12.04
C ASP A 626 0.65 -14.94 -11.63
N LEU A 627 0.31 -13.80 -12.20
CA LEU A 627 -0.93 -13.08 -11.94
C LEU A 627 -2.10 -13.51 -12.83
N THR A 628 -1.95 -14.55 -13.63
CA THR A 628 -3.01 -15.11 -14.52
C THR A 628 -3.56 -14.07 -15.48
N LEU A 629 -2.68 -13.26 -16.05
CA LEU A 629 -3.05 -12.15 -16.92
C LEU A 629 -3.33 -12.60 -18.35
N LEU A 630 -3.80 -11.65 -19.15
CA LEU A 630 -3.96 -11.87 -20.59
C LEU A 630 -2.58 -12.00 -21.21
N THR A 631 -2.32 -13.13 -21.83
CA THR A 631 -1.10 -13.38 -22.59
C THR A 631 -1.43 -13.46 -24.06
N GLY A 632 -0.60 -12.82 -24.90
CA GLY A 632 -0.80 -12.76 -26.34
C GLY A 632 -0.14 -13.91 -27.09
N GLY A 633 -0.77 -14.31 -28.18
CA GLY A 633 -0.29 -15.08 -29.30
C GLY A 633 0.84 -16.08 -29.03
N THR A 634 1.83 -16.06 -29.91
CA THR A 634 2.99 -16.96 -29.87
C THR A 634 4.15 -16.44 -29.02
N THR A 635 4.18 -15.17 -28.67
CA THR A 635 5.22 -14.56 -27.84
C THR A 635 5.02 -14.83 -26.35
N GLY A 636 3.75 -14.98 -25.95
CA GLY A 636 3.42 -15.19 -24.55
C GLY A 636 3.53 -13.91 -23.68
N ASP A 637 3.72 -12.77 -24.31
CA ASP A 637 3.77 -11.47 -23.61
C ASP A 637 2.47 -11.19 -22.89
N VAL A 638 2.56 -10.57 -21.72
CA VAL A 638 1.41 -10.13 -20.95
C VAL A 638 0.92 -8.78 -21.43
N MET A 639 -0.40 -8.57 -21.48
CA MET A 639 -0.97 -7.27 -21.81
C MET A 639 -0.47 -6.20 -20.84
N LEU A 640 0.18 -5.17 -21.36
CA LEU A 640 0.48 -3.95 -20.59
C LEU A 640 -0.75 -3.05 -20.56
N LEU A 641 -1.02 -2.47 -19.40
CA LEU A 641 -2.10 -1.49 -19.24
C LEU A 641 -1.50 -0.08 -19.24
N ASN A 642 -1.93 0.74 -20.20
CA ASN A 642 -1.50 2.13 -20.28
C ASN A 642 -2.10 2.97 -19.15
N GLU A 643 -1.34 3.95 -18.69
CA GLU A 643 -1.76 4.97 -17.76
C GLU A 643 -2.76 5.94 -18.39
N PRO A 644 -3.55 6.66 -17.57
CA PRO A 644 -4.46 7.69 -18.07
C PRO A 644 -3.71 8.74 -18.93
N GLY A 645 -4.31 9.11 -20.04
CA GLY A 645 -3.90 10.24 -20.86
C GLY A 645 -4.12 11.57 -20.15
N ARG A 646 -4.31 12.66 -20.90
CA ARG A 646 -4.52 14.00 -20.33
C ARG A 646 -5.79 14.07 -19.51
N TYR A 647 -5.64 14.43 -18.22
CA TYR A 647 -6.71 14.42 -17.25
C TYR A 647 -6.88 15.77 -16.56
N PHE A 648 -8.04 16.40 -16.73
CA PHE A 648 -8.43 17.63 -16.02
C PHE A 648 -9.26 17.31 -14.80
N TYR A 649 -9.03 18.02 -13.68
CA TYR A 649 -9.82 17.85 -12.47
C TYR A 649 -9.98 19.14 -11.67
N THR A 650 -11.03 19.15 -10.84
CA THR A 650 -11.34 20.21 -9.89
C THR A 650 -11.72 19.59 -8.56
N ASN A 651 -11.20 20.14 -7.45
CA ASN A 651 -11.63 19.80 -6.09
C ASN A 651 -12.04 21.06 -5.33
N LEU A 652 -13.11 20.92 -4.55
CA LEU A 652 -13.68 21.94 -3.69
C LEU A 652 -13.66 21.42 -2.26
N ASP A 653 -12.93 22.07 -1.37
CA ASP A 653 -12.78 21.69 0.02
C ASP A 653 -13.41 22.75 0.93
N PHE A 654 -14.44 22.36 1.67
CA PHE A 654 -15.14 23.20 2.63
C PHE A 654 -14.81 22.76 4.05
N LYS A 655 -14.50 23.71 4.93
CA LYS A 655 -14.15 23.51 6.35
C LYS A 655 -15.07 24.37 7.23
N PHE A 656 -15.60 23.79 8.31
CA PHE A 656 -16.59 24.42 9.18
C PHE A 656 -16.15 24.40 10.63
#